data_3020596a5f17047db4105c319bad33a0
#
_entry.id   3020596a5f17047db4105c319bad33a0
#
_cell.length_a   1.000
_cell.length_b   1.000
_cell.length_c   1.000
_cell.angle_alpha   90.00
_cell.angle_beta   90.00
_cell.angle_gamma   90.00
#
_symmetry.space_group_name_H-M   'P 1'
#
loop_
_entity.id
_entity.type
_entity.pdbx_description
1 polymer ?
#
loop_
_entity_poly.entity_id
_entity_poly.type
_entity_poly.pdbx_seq_one_letter_code
_entity_poly.pdbx_strand_id
1 'polypeptide(L)'
;MGGNIIFIGSSWINERTLDALVALMLIGTANVAKLYISPSGNNVIAAAHAQHVTPSVGSQGTTTANGAIGSFGAAPLSAGSTVALNRRIDRFALVRRHNVVLDKPDVLTPLSVGNGEFAFTADITGLQTFPEYHRQGMPLGTQSQWGWHTSPNPRGYKLADVLENYVVGGRSVPYASDGGFSGTYSPAASWLRANPHRLHLGQIGLRLHGSNDSPVSIKDLSNVSQTLDLWTGLLSSRFEIDAQPVEVLTVCHPKRDLLAVRIESPLLREGRLLVSLAFPYGNADWGNAADWDHPDRHTTRQRITGYQADLTRILDADRYYVRVVWSEAGGIRTKSQHEYEIYRQDGQPLEIVFAFSPTEIAGPLPDFHSVRTAAADHWQQFWTTGGAIDFSECTDPRARELERRVVLSQYLTAIQCSGSCPPQETGLVGNSWFGKFHLEMHWWHAVHFALWDRLPLLDRSLPWYQAILPAAKATAELQGYRGARWPKMTSPDGRESPSRVGVFLIWQQPHPIYYAELCYRAHRDQETLERYRQMVFETAEFMASYPVWDEVRQRYVLGPALIPAQESYGQTRASNLNPTFELAYWYWGLETAQKWRERLGLERQPEWDRVMRLLSRPTIREGVYTAIETPPYTIPRDHPSMVAALGFVPPTPLIDPQTMKRTFDHVMRTWEWPDTWGWDYPMLAMTAARLGEAEEAVDALFIESEKNRFLANGHNYQSSRLPLYLPGNGGLLTAVAMMAAGWDGCPDRRLPGFPDNGKWNVRWEGLRRMP
;
A
#
# COMPACT_ATOMS: atom_id res chain seq x y z
N MET A 1 53.08 -9.30 3.88
CA MET A 1 52.79 -8.46 5.01
C MET A 1 51.49 -8.97 5.62
N GLY A 2 51.56 -9.63 6.76
CA GLY A 2 50.44 -10.30 7.37
C GLY A 2 49.51 -9.30 8.07
N GLY A 3 48.28 -9.23 7.63
CA GLY A 3 47.23 -8.52 8.38
C GLY A 3 46.65 -9.42 9.45
N ASN A 4 46.51 -8.91 10.63
CA ASN A 4 45.86 -9.62 11.74
C ASN A 4 44.36 -9.75 11.48
N ILE A 5 43.85 -10.96 11.73
CA ILE A 5 42.41 -11.26 11.53
C ILE A 5 41.82 -11.51 12.92
N ILE A 6 40.78 -10.77 13.25
CA ILE A 6 40.03 -10.91 14.53
C ILE A 6 38.76 -11.73 14.28
N PHE A 7 38.58 -12.76 15.10
CA PHE A 7 37.45 -13.68 15.06
C PHE A 7 36.29 -13.17 15.93
N ILE A 8 35.13 -12.91 15.34
CA ILE A 8 33.88 -12.62 16.06
C ILE A 8 32.76 -13.49 15.47
N GLY A 9 32.46 -14.60 16.11
CA GLY A 9 31.49 -15.56 15.60
C GLY A 9 31.96 -16.24 14.31
N SER A 10 31.10 -16.88 13.57
CA SER A 10 31.42 -17.64 12.36
C SER A 10 31.66 -16.80 11.07
N SER A 11 32.01 -15.52 11.18
CA SER A 11 32.23 -14.62 10.02
C SER A 11 33.56 -13.88 10.12
N TRP A 12 34.25 -13.72 9.00
CA TRP A 12 35.52 -12.98 8.86
C TRP A 12 35.28 -11.53 8.47
N ILE A 13 35.81 -10.56 9.23
CA ILE A 13 35.80 -9.14 8.92
C ILE A 13 37.23 -8.64 8.70
N ASN A 14 37.48 -7.87 7.65
CA ASN A 14 38.78 -7.31 7.32
C ASN A 14 38.99 -5.96 8.03
N GLU A 15 40.22 -5.69 8.53
CA GLU A 15 40.60 -4.45 9.25
C GLU A 15 40.15 -3.14 8.60
N ARG A 16 40.13 -3.07 7.27
CA ARG A 16 39.66 -1.87 6.56
C ARG A 16 38.21 -1.51 6.77
N THR A 17 37.38 -2.48 7.17
CA THR A 17 35.97 -2.26 7.48
C THR A 17 35.79 -1.72 8.90
N LEU A 18 36.71 -2.04 9.81
CA LEU A 18 36.70 -1.56 11.18
C LEU A 18 37.13 -0.07 11.26
N ASP A 19 38.13 0.34 10.46
CA ASP A 19 38.58 1.73 10.39
C ASP A 19 37.52 2.67 9.84
N ALA A 20 36.67 2.22 8.91
CA ALA A 20 35.53 3.00 8.40
C ALA A 20 34.44 3.19 9.47
N LEU A 21 34.23 2.23 10.32
CA LEU A 21 33.28 2.30 11.44
C LEU A 21 33.77 3.23 12.56
N VAL A 22 35.06 3.23 12.84
CA VAL A 22 35.70 4.12 13.84
C VAL A 22 35.77 5.56 13.34
N ALA A 23 35.98 5.79 12.04
CA ALA A 23 35.97 7.12 11.43
C ALA A 23 34.57 7.76 11.45
N LEU A 24 33.51 6.97 11.31
CA LEU A 24 32.11 7.43 11.43
C LEU A 24 31.71 7.80 12.87
N MET A 25 32.38 7.24 13.88
CA MET A 25 32.15 7.57 15.29
C MET A 25 32.90 8.83 15.75
N LEU A 26 33.92 9.28 15.01
CA LEU A 26 34.76 10.41 15.38
C LEU A 26 34.39 11.75 14.72
N ILE A 27 33.49 11.73 13.72
CA ILE A 27 32.94 12.96 13.15
C ILE A 27 31.64 13.28 13.90
N GLY A 28 31.75 14.12 14.93
CA GLY A 28 30.71 14.47 15.88
C GLY A 28 29.53 15.18 15.26
N THR A 29 28.58 14.43 14.75
CA THR A 29 27.19 14.86 14.55
C THR A 29 26.31 13.77 15.15
N ALA A 30 25.53 14.15 16.16
CA ALA A 30 24.69 13.25 16.95
C ALA A 30 23.51 12.70 16.13
N ASN A 31 23.76 11.63 15.37
CA ASN A 31 22.71 10.77 14.85
C ASN A 31 23.07 9.31 15.19
N VAL A 32 22.39 8.75 16.17
CA VAL A 32 22.55 7.35 16.55
C VAL A 32 21.79 6.48 15.55
N ALA A 33 22.49 5.95 14.56
CA ALA A 33 21.97 4.87 13.74
C ALA A 33 22.02 3.56 14.57
N LYS A 34 20.87 2.94 14.82
CA LYS A 34 20.81 1.59 15.41
C LYS A 34 20.96 0.57 14.29
N LEU A 35 22.06 -0.17 14.31
CA LEU A 35 22.23 -1.32 13.44
C LEU A 35 21.49 -2.53 14.06
N TYR A 36 20.61 -3.13 13.29
CA TYR A 36 19.99 -4.40 13.65
C TYR A 36 20.67 -5.53 12.89
N ILE A 37 21.19 -6.51 13.62
CA ILE A 37 21.74 -7.74 13.06
C ILE A 37 20.73 -8.85 13.32
N SER A 38 20.19 -9.42 12.26
CA SER A 38 19.34 -10.61 12.38
C SER A 38 20.16 -11.83 12.78
N PRO A 39 19.68 -12.69 13.69
CA PRO A 39 20.37 -13.91 14.10
C PRO A 39 20.60 -14.92 12.97
N SER A 40 19.95 -14.78 11.83
CA SER A 40 20.06 -15.68 10.67
C SER A 40 21.21 -15.36 9.70
N GLY A 41 22.13 -14.49 10.06
CA GLY A 41 23.46 -14.39 9.40
C GLY A 41 23.51 -13.79 8.00
N ASN A 42 22.44 -13.25 7.45
CA ASN A 42 22.47 -12.51 6.18
C ASN A 42 21.54 -11.33 6.26
N ASN A 43 22.10 -10.15 6.06
CA ASN A 43 21.50 -8.83 5.85
C ASN A 43 21.39 -7.89 7.04
N VAL A 44 22.11 -6.79 6.91
CA VAL A 44 22.04 -5.60 7.75
C VAL A 44 21.03 -4.63 7.13
N ILE A 45 19.93 -4.34 7.83
CA ILE A 45 19.00 -3.27 7.44
C ILE A 45 19.26 -2.08 8.36
N ALA A 46 19.67 -0.95 7.79
CA ALA A 46 19.83 0.30 8.51
C ALA A 46 18.54 1.14 8.38
N ALA A 47 17.81 1.33 9.47
CA ALA A 47 16.69 2.28 9.52
C ALA A 47 17.19 3.61 10.13
N ALA A 48 17.19 4.67 9.35
CA ALA A 48 17.50 6.02 9.81
C ALA A 48 16.19 6.74 10.18
N HIS A 49 16.05 7.13 11.44
CA HIS A 49 14.99 8.03 11.88
C HIS A 49 15.52 9.47 11.87
N ALA A 50 15.00 10.31 11.00
CA ALA A 50 15.24 11.75 11.01
C ALA A 50 14.23 12.42 11.96
N GLN A 51 14.70 13.05 13.02
CA GLN A 51 13.90 13.98 13.81
C GLN A 51 14.04 15.38 13.21
N HIS A 52 12.97 15.97 12.75
CA HIS A 52 12.92 17.37 12.35
C HIS A 52 12.94 18.27 13.58
N VAL A 53 13.96 19.11 13.66
CA VAL A 53 14.03 20.27 14.57
C VAL A 53 13.51 21.48 13.81
N THR A 54 12.42 22.07 14.27
CA THR A 54 11.91 23.34 13.75
C THR A 54 12.71 24.51 14.36
N PRO A 55 13.16 25.50 13.57
CA PRO A 55 13.71 26.73 14.11
C PRO A 55 12.57 27.71 14.46
N SER A 56 12.62 28.25 15.66
CA SER A 56 11.78 29.36 16.12
C SER A 56 12.22 30.67 15.43
N VAL A 57 11.28 31.37 14.81
CA VAL A 57 11.50 32.71 14.27
C VAL A 57 11.05 33.73 15.30
N GLY A 58 11.99 34.55 15.73
CA GLY A 58 11.76 35.75 16.54
C GLY A 58 11.25 36.91 15.69
N SER A 59 10.31 37.64 16.25
CA SER A 59 9.71 38.86 15.72
C SER A 59 10.64 40.08 15.84
N GLN A 60 10.71 40.95 14.83
CA GLN A 60 10.79 42.43 14.91
C GLN A 60 10.82 42.99 13.49
N GLY A 61 9.95 43.94 13.21
CA GLY A 61 10.11 45.32 13.16
C GLY A 61 9.45 45.94 11.93
N THR A 62 8.47 46.77 12.16
CA THR A 62 7.77 47.69 11.25
C THR A 62 8.66 48.71 10.58
N THR A 63 8.44 49.04 9.30
CA THR A 63 8.50 50.42 8.79
C THR A 63 7.62 50.62 7.54
N THR A 64 6.84 51.67 7.60
CA THR A 64 5.94 52.24 6.59
C THR A 64 6.72 53.05 5.53
N ALA A 65 6.27 52.99 4.26
CA ALA A 65 6.45 54.08 3.32
C ALA A 65 5.28 54.16 2.32
N ASN A 66 4.64 55.30 2.31
CA ASN A 66 3.60 55.76 1.37
C ASN A 66 4.21 56.11 0.01
N GLY A 67 3.44 55.96 -1.06
CA GLY A 67 3.71 56.54 -2.37
C GLY A 67 2.48 56.42 -3.28
N ALA A 68 1.98 57.57 -3.68
CA ALA A 68 0.63 57.80 -4.20
C ALA A 68 0.47 57.76 -5.74
N ILE A 69 -0.75 57.48 -6.15
CA ILE A 69 -1.59 58.09 -7.24
C ILE A 69 -1.26 57.77 -8.69
N GLY A 70 -2.28 57.21 -9.36
CA GLY A 70 -2.48 57.21 -10.81
C GLY A 70 -3.86 56.68 -11.16
N SER A 71 -4.86 57.59 -11.26
CA SER A 71 -6.23 57.32 -11.68
C SER A 71 -6.32 57.16 -13.20
N PHE A 72 -6.99 56.11 -13.71
CA PHE A 72 -7.64 56.12 -15.03
C PHE A 72 -9.00 55.43 -14.97
N GLY A 73 -9.94 56.00 -15.69
CA GLY A 73 -11.36 55.92 -15.59
C GLY A 73 -12.04 54.56 -15.78
N ALA A 74 -13.15 54.43 -15.09
CA ALA A 74 -14.10 53.36 -15.19
C ALA A 74 -15.09 53.56 -16.35
N ALA A 75 -15.28 52.51 -17.16
CA ALA A 75 -16.49 52.33 -17.96
C ALA A 75 -17.35 51.25 -17.28
N PRO A 76 -18.70 51.36 -17.26
CA PRO A 76 -19.54 50.40 -16.55
C PRO A 76 -19.74 49.15 -17.40
N LEU A 77 -19.29 47.99 -16.90
CA LEU A 77 -19.69 46.70 -17.42
C LEU A 77 -20.92 46.20 -16.65
N SER A 78 -21.86 45.70 -17.43
CA SER A 78 -23.18 45.21 -17.07
C SER A 78 -23.18 44.23 -15.90
N ALA A 79 -24.10 44.43 -14.97
CA ALA A 79 -24.47 43.47 -13.93
C ALA A 79 -25.02 42.19 -14.57
N GLY A 80 -24.34 41.04 -14.33
CA GLY A 80 -24.82 39.77 -14.79
C GLY A 80 -23.74 38.66 -14.71
N SER A 81 -23.05 38.56 -13.61
CA SER A 81 -22.32 37.33 -13.26
C SER A 81 -22.09 37.35 -11.77
N THR A 82 -22.93 36.65 -11.06
CA THR A 82 -22.71 36.30 -9.65
C THR A 82 -21.37 35.62 -9.52
N VAL A 83 -20.41 36.32 -8.91
CA VAL A 83 -19.17 35.77 -8.41
C VAL A 83 -19.56 34.64 -7.48
N ALA A 84 -19.48 33.39 -7.94
CA ALA A 84 -19.43 32.22 -7.06
C ALA A 84 -18.22 32.42 -6.18
N LEU A 85 -18.45 32.94 -4.99
CA LEU A 85 -17.47 33.03 -3.91
C LEU A 85 -16.74 31.69 -3.83
N ASN A 86 -15.44 31.72 -3.89
CA ASN A 86 -14.51 30.62 -3.69
C ASN A 86 -14.67 30.12 -2.24
N ARG A 87 -15.79 29.46 -1.97
CA ARG A 87 -16.16 28.98 -0.64
C ARG A 87 -15.29 27.75 -0.37
N ARG A 88 -14.41 27.86 0.62
CA ARG A 88 -13.59 26.70 1.07
C ARG A 88 -14.50 25.51 1.36
N ILE A 89 -14.00 24.31 1.07
CA ILE A 89 -14.69 23.06 1.42
C ILE A 89 -14.78 22.95 2.94
N ASP A 90 -15.99 22.75 3.47
CA ASP A 90 -16.18 22.34 4.86
C ASP A 90 -15.73 20.87 5.00
N ARG A 91 -14.46 20.69 5.26
CA ARG A 91 -13.82 19.35 5.35
C ARG A 91 -14.35 18.52 6.51
N PHE A 92 -14.79 19.18 7.59
CA PHE A 92 -15.41 18.48 8.72
C PHE A 92 -16.76 17.88 8.33
N ALA A 93 -17.63 18.68 7.70
CA ALA A 93 -18.92 18.20 7.20
C ALA A 93 -18.74 17.14 6.11
N LEU A 94 -17.78 17.33 5.18
CA LEU A 94 -17.43 16.38 4.13
C LEU A 94 -17.09 15.01 4.71
N VAL A 95 -16.16 14.96 5.66
CA VAL A 95 -15.66 13.70 6.22
C VAL A 95 -16.72 13.02 7.07
N ARG A 96 -17.39 13.74 7.97
CA ARG A 96 -18.36 13.18 8.90
C ARG A 96 -19.60 12.58 8.24
N ARG A 97 -20.04 13.10 7.09
CA ARG A 97 -21.20 12.51 6.38
C ARG A 97 -20.90 11.13 5.78
N HIS A 98 -19.63 10.70 5.83
CA HIS A 98 -19.17 9.39 5.39
C HIS A 98 -18.60 8.52 6.52
N ASN A 99 -18.81 8.93 7.80
CA ASN A 99 -18.54 8.03 8.92
C ASN A 99 -19.26 6.69 8.67
N VAL A 100 -18.54 5.59 8.92
CA VAL A 100 -19.14 4.26 8.74
C VAL A 100 -19.97 3.94 9.97
N VAL A 101 -21.25 3.64 9.77
CA VAL A 101 -22.18 3.24 10.82
C VAL A 101 -22.76 1.86 10.47
N LEU A 102 -22.60 0.92 11.39
CA LEU A 102 -23.11 -0.45 11.26
C LEU A 102 -24.09 -0.74 12.40
N ASP A 103 -25.23 -1.30 12.08
CA ASP A 103 -26.30 -1.67 13.04
C ASP A 103 -26.47 -3.19 13.18
N LYS A 104 -25.67 -3.96 12.49
CA LYS A 104 -25.65 -5.43 12.50
C LYS A 104 -24.29 -5.99 12.11
N PRO A 105 -23.93 -7.20 12.53
CA PRO A 105 -22.73 -7.88 12.07
C PRO A 105 -22.86 -8.28 10.60
N ASP A 106 -21.74 -8.13 9.85
CA ASP A 106 -21.60 -8.61 8.48
C ASP A 106 -20.17 -9.13 8.29
N VAL A 107 -20.05 -10.32 7.74
CA VAL A 107 -18.76 -11.03 7.53
C VAL A 107 -17.77 -10.26 6.65
N LEU A 108 -18.26 -9.37 5.76
CA LEU A 108 -17.46 -8.60 4.82
C LEU A 108 -17.14 -7.18 5.29
N THR A 109 -17.75 -6.72 6.39
CA THR A 109 -17.65 -5.32 6.78
C THR A 109 -17.09 -5.07 8.19
N PRO A 110 -16.12 -5.86 8.70
CA PRO A 110 -15.41 -5.47 9.91
C PRO A 110 -14.70 -4.12 9.69
N LEU A 111 -14.52 -3.34 10.75
CA LEU A 111 -13.91 -2.02 10.69
C LEU A 111 -12.47 -2.06 11.20
N SER A 112 -11.63 -1.20 10.65
CA SER A 112 -10.20 -1.19 10.96
C SER A 112 -9.73 0.16 11.45
N VAL A 113 -8.78 0.13 12.39
CA VAL A 113 -7.98 1.28 12.81
C VAL A 113 -6.50 0.98 12.57
N GLY A 114 -5.71 2.01 12.25
CA GLY A 114 -4.29 1.81 11.93
C GLY A 114 -3.56 3.12 11.69
N ASN A 115 -2.27 3.02 11.33
CA ASN A 115 -1.39 4.16 11.12
C ASN A 115 -0.44 4.01 9.90
N GLY A 116 -0.66 2.96 9.07
CA GLY A 116 0.18 2.62 7.93
C GLY A 116 1.30 1.62 8.25
N GLU A 117 1.82 1.61 9.49
CA GLU A 117 2.81 0.63 9.97
C GLU A 117 2.14 -0.53 10.72
N PHE A 118 1.05 -0.23 11.42
CA PHE A 118 0.27 -1.16 12.23
C PHE A 118 -1.21 -0.98 11.92
N ALA A 119 -1.94 -2.10 11.91
CA ALA A 119 -3.38 -2.11 11.72
C ALA A 119 -4.06 -3.22 12.55
N PHE A 120 -5.27 -2.90 13.01
CA PHE A 120 -6.14 -3.78 13.78
C PHE A 120 -7.55 -3.76 13.19
N THR A 121 -8.08 -4.95 12.89
CA THR A 121 -9.44 -5.12 12.38
C THR A 121 -10.34 -5.68 13.47
N ALA A 122 -11.43 -5.00 13.74
CA ALA A 122 -12.41 -5.34 14.76
C ALA A 122 -13.72 -5.83 14.16
N ASP A 123 -14.36 -6.79 14.80
CA ASP A 123 -15.75 -7.13 14.54
C ASP A 123 -16.71 -6.09 15.16
N ILE A 124 -17.98 -6.39 15.13
CA ILE A 124 -19.05 -5.49 15.60
C ILE A 124 -18.96 -5.12 17.10
N THR A 125 -18.18 -5.85 17.88
CA THR A 125 -17.95 -5.54 19.31
C THR A 125 -16.87 -4.49 19.54
N GLY A 126 -16.16 -4.08 18.50
CA GLY A 126 -15.01 -3.14 18.59
C GLY A 126 -13.67 -3.82 18.86
N LEU A 127 -13.65 -5.13 19.04
CA LEU A 127 -12.46 -5.97 19.19
C LEU A 127 -12.56 -7.20 18.27
N GLN A 128 -11.78 -8.27 18.51
CA GLN A 128 -11.77 -9.50 17.73
C GLN A 128 -12.44 -10.63 18.51
N THR A 129 -13.72 -10.42 18.86
CA THR A 129 -14.47 -11.32 19.75
C THR A 129 -14.96 -12.56 19.03
N PHE A 130 -15.39 -12.43 17.75
CA PHE A 130 -15.99 -13.49 16.96
C PHE A 130 -15.23 -13.77 15.65
N PRO A 131 -13.93 -14.16 15.71
CA PRO A 131 -13.12 -14.37 14.51
C PRO A 131 -13.66 -15.45 13.60
N GLU A 132 -14.31 -16.49 14.18
CA GLU A 132 -14.91 -17.58 13.42
C GLU A 132 -16.04 -17.11 12.49
N TYR A 133 -16.81 -16.10 12.92
CA TYR A 133 -17.87 -15.50 12.11
C TYR A 133 -17.27 -14.84 10.84
N HIS A 134 -16.11 -14.25 10.94
CA HIS A 134 -15.43 -13.54 9.83
C HIS A 134 -14.55 -14.45 8.96
N ARG A 135 -14.39 -15.73 9.32
CA ARG A 135 -13.50 -16.66 8.60
C ARG A 135 -13.87 -16.85 7.12
N GLN A 136 -15.15 -16.74 6.78
CA GLN A 136 -15.64 -16.86 5.39
C GLN A 136 -15.77 -15.53 4.65
N GLY A 137 -15.42 -14.44 5.30
CA GLY A 137 -15.48 -13.08 4.75
C GLY A 137 -14.14 -12.37 4.83
N MET A 138 -14.12 -11.21 5.47
CA MET A 138 -12.90 -10.46 5.75
C MET A 138 -12.34 -10.90 7.10
N PRO A 139 -11.17 -11.58 7.13
CA PRO A 139 -10.58 -12.04 8.39
C PRO A 139 -10.21 -10.89 9.31
N LEU A 140 -10.32 -11.12 10.63
CA LEU A 140 -9.85 -10.18 11.63
C LEU A 140 -8.33 -10.35 11.81
N GLY A 141 -7.58 -9.25 11.84
CA GLY A 141 -6.12 -9.30 11.94
C GLY A 141 -5.54 -8.20 12.83
N THR A 142 -4.42 -8.51 13.45
CA THR A 142 -3.52 -7.56 14.12
C THR A 142 -2.17 -7.72 13.44
N GLN A 143 -1.78 -6.75 12.61
CA GLN A 143 -0.60 -6.87 11.75
C GLN A 143 0.25 -5.60 11.79
N SER A 144 1.57 -5.77 11.56
CA SER A 144 2.52 -4.67 11.40
C SER A 144 3.45 -4.93 10.24
N GLN A 145 4.03 -3.86 9.67
CA GLN A 145 4.99 -3.95 8.56
C GLN A 145 6.21 -4.82 8.89
N TRP A 146 6.66 -4.81 10.13
CA TRP A 146 7.78 -5.64 10.60
C TRP A 146 7.38 -7.07 10.97
N GLY A 147 6.09 -7.40 11.09
CA GLY A 147 5.58 -8.68 11.58
C GLY A 147 5.75 -9.81 10.57
N TRP A 148 6.90 -10.47 10.57
CA TRP A 148 7.25 -11.58 9.68
C TRP A 148 7.73 -12.79 10.46
N HIS A 149 7.46 -13.98 9.92
CA HIS A 149 7.94 -15.25 10.44
C HIS A 149 8.51 -16.12 9.32
N THR A 150 9.58 -16.84 9.63
CA THR A 150 10.20 -17.80 8.72
C THR A 150 10.17 -19.19 9.33
N SER A 151 9.37 -20.07 8.77
CA SER A 151 9.36 -21.49 9.18
C SER A 151 10.74 -22.13 8.96
N PRO A 152 11.14 -23.12 9.77
CA PRO A 152 12.41 -23.83 9.61
C PRO A 152 12.64 -24.34 8.17
N ASN A 153 13.89 -24.25 7.71
CA ASN A 153 14.34 -24.75 6.39
C ASN A 153 15.32 -25.92 6.54
N PRO A 154 14.88 -27.11 7.01
CA PRO A 154 15.77 -28.23 7.29
C PRO A 154 16.43 -28.82 6.03
N ARG A 155 15.85 -28.56 4.85
CA ARG A 155 16.40 -29.01 3.56
C ARG A 155 17.30 -27.96 2.89
N GLY A 156 17.41 -26.76 3.45
CA GLY A 156 18.28 -25.70 2.94
C GLY A 156 17.87 -25.16 1.56
N TYR A 157 16.58 -25.13 1.25
CA TYR A 157 16.08 -24.62 -0.04
C TYR A 157 16.56 -23.21 -0.34
N LYS A 158 17.00 -23.00 -1.60
CA LYS A 158 17.52 -21.73 -2.12
C LYS A 158 16.82 -21.37 -3.41
N LEU A 159 16.89 -20.10 -3.83
CA LEU A 159 16.29 -19.63 -5.08
C LEU A 159 16.80 -20.40 -6.30
N ALA A 160 18.06 -20.83 -6.27
CA ALA A 160 18.68 -21.62 -7.33
C ALA A 160 17.96 -22.96 -7.60
N ASP A 161 17.26 -23.51 -6.59
CA ASP A 161 16.57 -24.81 -6.72
C ASP A 161 15.28 -24.73 -7.53
N VAL A 162 14.83 -23.54 -7.90
CA VAL A 162 13.56 -23.29 -8.60
C VAL A 162 13.76 -22.50 -9.90
N LEU A 163 14.99 -22.35 -10.35
CA LEU A 163 15.32 -21.67 -11.60
C LEU A 163 15.03 -22.56 -12.80
N GLU A 164 14.36 -22.00 -13.79
CA GLU A 164 14.09 -22.60 -15.09
C GLU A 164 14.62 -21.68 -16.20
N ASN A 165 15.30 -22.26 -17.17
CA ASN A 165 15.92 -21.50 -18.25
C ASN A 165 14.96 -21.29 -19.44
N TYR A 166 14.93 -20.05 -19.95
CA TYR A 166 14.22 -19.65 -21.16
C TYR A 166 15.21 -19.08 -22.17
N VAL A 167 14.95 -19.33 -23.46
CA VAL A 167 15.77 -18.75 -24.54
C VAL A 167 15.30 -17.34 -24.81
N VAL A 168 16.19 -16.36 -24.65
CA VAL A 168 15.94 -14.93 -24.83
C VAL A 168 17.03 -14.36 -25.71
N GLY A 169 16.71 -13.94 -26.93
CA GLY A 169 17.71 -13.40 -27.84
C GLY A 169 18.91 -14.36 -28.09
N GLY A 170 18.64 -15.66 -28.14
CA GLY A 170 19.68 -16.71 -28.31
C GLY A 170 20.46 -17.03 -27.02
N ARG A 171 20.17 -16.38 -25.88
CA ARG A 171 20.78 -16.65 -24.57
C ARG A 171 19.87 -17.52 -23.69
N SER A 172 20.45 -18.34 -22.84
CA SER A 172 19.74 -19.02 -21.76
C SER A 172 19.60 -18.06 -20.56
N VAL A 173 18.39 -17.75 -20.17
CA VAL A 173 18.07 -16.80 -19.07
C VAL A 173 17.26 -17.51 -17.99
N PRO A 174 17.73 -17.56 -16.73
CA PRO A 174 17.04 -18.22 -15.64
C PRO A 174 15.91 -17.36 -15.06
N TYR A 175 14.78 -18.01 -14.77
CA TYR A 175 13.62 -17.44 -14.07
C TYR A 175 13.22 -18.34 -12.92
N ALA A 176 12.83 -17.75 -11.79
CA ALA A 176 12.35 -18.49 -10.62
C ALA A 176 10.90 -18.98 -10.79
N SER A 177 10.65 -19.76 -11.85
CA SER A 177 9.30 -20.19 -12.27
C SER A 177 8.89 -21.57 -11.77
N ASP A 178 9.84 -22.39 -11.29
CA ASP A 178 9.59 -23.76 -10.79
C ASP A 178 8.93 -24.68 -11.83
N GLY A 179 9.38 -24.63 -13.06
CA GLY A 179 8.86 -25.45 -14.15
C GLY A 179 7.42 -25.11 -14.52
N GLY A 180 6.96 -25.61 -15.60
CA GLY A 180 5.60 -25.58 -16.20
C GLY A 180 4.59 -24.54 -15.72
N PHE A 181 3.52 -24.33 -16.47
CA PHE A 181 2.45 -23.39 -16.07
C PHE A 181 1.37 -24.03 -15.18
N SER A 182 1.29 -25.35 -15.14
CA SER A 182 0.25 -26.09 -14.41
C SER A 182 0.84 -27.06 -13.37
N GLY A 183 0.00 -27.52 -12.45
CA GLY A 183 0.37 -28.47 -11.40
C GLY A 183 0.78 -27.81 -10.07
N THR A 184 1.19 -28.63 -9.10
CA THR A 184 1.68 -28.18 -7.81
C THR A 184 3.11 -27.63 -7.92
N TYR A 185 3.45 -26.65 -7.07
CA TYR A 185 4.83 -26.19 -6.92
C TYR A 185 5.70 -27.29 -6.28
N SER A 186 6.97 -27.31 -6.63
CA SER A 186 7.96 -28.15 -5.93
C SER A 186 8.02 -27.83 -4.43
N PRO A 187 8.53 -28.72 -3.58
CA PRO A 187 8.72 -28.44 -2.16
C PRO A 187 9.62 -27.20 -1.94
N ALA A 188 10.63 -26.96 -2.79
CA ALA A 188 11.51 -25.80 -2.73
C ALA A 188 10.73 -24.51 -3.04
N ALA A 189 9.99 -24.49 -4.15
CA ALA A 189 9.18 -23.34 -4.53
C ALA A 189 8.07 -23.05 -3.51
N SER A 190 7.40 -24.08 -3.01
CA SER A 190 6.36 -23.97 -1.97
C SER A 190 6.93 -23.31 -0.71
N TRP A 191 8.09 -23.76 -0.23
CA TRP A 191 8.75 -23.17 0.94
C TRP A 191 9.18 -21.73 0.68
N LEU A 192 9.84 -21.44 -0.44
CA LEU A 192 10.33 -20.11 -0.80
C LEU A 192 9.20 -19.09 -1.00
N ARG A 193 8.06 -19.52 -1.55
CA ARG A 193 6.85 -18.69 -1.69
C ARG A 193 6.26 -18.34 -0.33
N ALA A 194 6.15 -19.34 0.54
CA ALA A 194 5.54 -19.21 1.84
C ALA A 194 6.44 -18.50 2.87
N ASN A 195 7.74 -18.34 2.63
CA ASN A 195 8.66 -17.81 3.63
C ASN A 195 9.50 -16.63 3.11
N PRO A 196 9.73 -15.59 3.97
CA PRO A 196 8.95 -15.34 5.18
C PRO A 196 7.48 -15.08 4.88
N HIS A 197 6.59 -15.29 5.83
CA HIS A 197 5.17 -14.95 5.73
C HIS A 197 4.78 -13.92 6.78
N ARG A 198 3.67 -13.23 6.52
CA ARG A 198 3.11 -12.23 7.44
C ARG A 198 2.64 -12.90 8.72
N LEU A 199 2.89 -12.27 9.85
CA LEU A 199 2.54 -12.77 11.18
C LEU A 199 1.31 -12.05 11.74
N HIS A 200 0.34 -12.80 12.25
CA HIS A 200 -0.70 -12.28 13.11
C HIS A 200 -0.14 -12.07 14.52
N LEU A 201 -0.06 -10.82 14.98
CA LEU A 201 0.67 -10.46 16.20
C LEU A 201 -0.04 -10.81 17.51
N GLY A 202 -1.33 -11.13 17.45
CA GLY A 202 -2.16 -11.49 18.58
C GLY A 202 -3.62 -11.09 18.39
N GLN A 203 -4.54 -11.92 18.87
CA GLN A 203 -5.96 -11.67 18.86
C GLN A 203 -6.36 -11.00 20.16
N ILE A 204 -7.04 -9.85 20.06
CA ILE A 204 -7.59 -9.09 21.19
C ILE A 204 -9.11 -9.11 21.08
N GLY A 205 -9.78 -9.81 21.96
CA GLY A 205 -11.24 -9.97 21.91
C GLY A 205 -11.91 -9.82 23.26
N LEU A 206 -13.23 -9.92 23.31
CA LEU A 206 -13.98 -10.03 24.55
C LEU A 206 -14.27 -11.50 24.86
N ARG A 207 -14.25 -11.82 26.13
CA ARG A 207 -14.89 -13.04 26.66
C ARG A 207 -16.18 -12.62 27.32
N LEU A 208 -17.28 -13.10 26.77
CA LEU A 208 -18.63 -12.71 27.14
C LEU A 208 -19.41 -13.91 27.64
N HIS A 209 -20.04 -13.77 28.79
CA HIS A 209 -20.88 -14.80 29.40
C HIS A 209 -22.31 -14.27 29.61
N GLY A 210 -23.29 -15.10 29.30
CA GLY A 210 -24.68 -14.83 29.61
C GLY A 210 -24.98 -14.95 31.12
N SER A 211 -26.19 -14.62 31.52
CA SER A 211 -26.63 -14.69 32.91
C SER A 211 -26.60 -16.10 33.51
N ASN A 212 -26.62 -17.12 32.65
CA ASN A 212 -26.47 -18.54 32.98
C ASN A 212 -25.04 -19.07 32.89
N ASP A 213 -24.04 -18.17 32.79
CA ASP A 213 -22.63 -18.47 32.61
C ASP A 213 -22.28 -19.18 31.26
N SER A 214 -23.21 -19.22 30.32
CA SER A 214 -22.92 -19.75 28.97
C SER A 214 -22.13 -18.74 28.12
N PRO A 215 -21.22 -19.21 27.23
CA PRO A 215 -20.56 -18.34 26.27
C PRO A 215 -21.58 -17.64 25.36
N VAL A 216 -21.39 -16.33 25.16
CA VAL A 216 -22.22 -15.51 24.27
C VAL A 216 -21.76 -15.71 22.82
N SER A 217 -22.70 -15.87 21.91
CA SER A 217 -22.48 -15.87 20.47
C SER A 217 -22.81 -14.51 19.85
N ILE A 218 -22.39 -14.26 18.62
CA ILE A 218 -22.69 -13.01 17.90
C ILE A 218 -24.21 -12.79 17.72
N LYS A 219 -25.02 -13.84 17.75
CA LYS A 219 -26.49 -13.78 17.62
C LYS A 219 -27.20 -13.36 18.91
N ASP A 220 -26.51 -13.43 20.03
CA ASP A 220 -27.04 -13.07 21.35
C ASP A 220 -26.85 -11.57 21.63
N LEU A 221 -26.15 -10.84 20.74
CA LEU A 221 -26.01 -9.40 20.83
C LEU A 221 -27.29 -8.71 20.38
N SER A 222 -27.73 -7.72 21.15
CA SER A 222 -28.89 -6.86 20.84
C SER A 222 -28.51 -5.40 20.87
N ASN A 223 -29.35 -4.53 20.31
CA ASN A 223 -29.16 -3.07 20.25
C ASN A 223 -27.76 -2.66 19.75
N VAL A 224 -27.31 -3.35 18.70
CA VAL A 224 -25.97 -3.20 18.13
C VAL A 224 -25.84 -1.89 17.36
N SER A 225 -24.77 -1.13 17.64
CA SER A 225 -24.38 0.07 16.87
C SER A 225 -22.88 0.22 16.91
N GLN A 226 -22.24 0.26 15.76
CA GLN A 226 -20.81 0.52 15.66
C GLN A 226 -20.55 1.70 14.70
N THR A 227 -19.70 2.64 15.12
CA THR A 227 -19.35 3.82 14.35
C THR A 227 -17.84 3.98 14.28
N LEU A 228 -17.32 4.10 13.07
CA LEU A 228 -15.96 4.61 12.82
C LEU A 228 -16.04 6.10 12.52
N ASP A 229 -15.61 6.91 13.47
CA ASP A 229 -15.49 8.36 13.28
C ASP A 229 -14.19 8.67 12.56
N LEU A 230 -14.29 8.94 11.26
CA LEU A 230 -13.15 9.21 10.38
C LEU A 230 -12.38 10.48 10.78
N TRP A 231 -13.08 11.45 11.41
CA TRP A 231 -12.46 12.73 11.81
C TRP A 231 -11.51 12.59 13.00
N THR A 232 -11.75 11.59 13.84
CA THR A 232 -10.93 11.33 15.04
C THR A 232 -10.21 9.99 15.01
N GLY A 233 -10.54 9.11 14.08
CA GLY A 233 -10.01 7.75 14.02
C GLY A 233 -10.50 6.85 15.15
N LEU A 234 -11.58 7.24 15.84
CA LEU A 234 -12.18 6.49 16.95
C LEU A 234 -13.20 5.48 16.42
N LEU A 235 -13.05 4.21 16.80
CA LEU A 235 -14.05 3.17 16.63
C LEU A 235 -14.85 3.04 17.94
N SER A 236 -16.16 3.24 17.87
CA SER A 236 -17.10 3.12 19.00
C SER A 236 -18.10 2.01 18.70
N SER A 237 -18.19 1.05 19.60
CA SER A 237 -19.13 -0.09 19.49
C SER A 237 -20.01 -0.13 20.73
N ARG A 238 -21.32 -0.27 20.52
CA ARG A 238 -22.32 -0.42 21.57
C ARG A 238 -23.21 -1.61 21.26
N PHE A 239 -23.49 -2.40 22.26
CA PHE A 239 -24.40 -3.55 22.18
C PHE A 239 -24.90 -3.94 23.58
N GLU A 240 -25.83 -4.84 23.63
CA GLU A 240 -26.37 -5.37 24.90
C GLU A 240 -26.29 -6.90 24.94
N ILE A 241 -26.05 -7.42 26.15
CA ILE A 241 -26.14 -8.85 26.48
C ILE A 241 -27.06 -8.98 27.68
N ASP A 242 -28.15 -9.76 27.58
CA ASP A 242 -29.16 -9.88 28.61
C ASP A 242 -29.68 -8.51 29.11
N ALA A 243 -29.90 -7.57 28.19
CA ALA A 243 -30.30 -6.18 28.45
C ALA A 243 -29.25 -5.37 29.27
N GLN A 244 -28.02 -5.83 29.43
CA GLN A 244 -26.92 -5.09 30.03
C GLN A 244 -26.07 -4.42 28.94
N PRO A 245 -25.86 -3.10 29.02
CA PRO A 245 -25.14 -2.36 28.00
C PRO A 245 -23.63 -2.63 28.06
N VAL A 246 -23.02 -2.67 26.87
CA VAL A 246 -21.56 -2.70 26.68
C VAL A 246 -21.17 -1.58 25.71
N GLU A 247 -20.25 -0.74 26.12
CA GLU A 247 -19.58 0.23 25.24
C GLU A 247 -18.10 -0.10 25.15
N VAL A 248 -17.58 -0.15 23.91
CA VAL A 248 -16.17 -0.37 23.60
C VAL A 248 -15.68 0.75 22.71
N LEU A 249 -14.64 1.45 23.16
CA LEU A 249 -13.92 2.47 22.38
C LEU A 249 -12.55 1.93 22.03
N THR A 250 -12.22 1.91 20.73
CA THR A 250 -10.96 1.38 20.20
C THR A 250 -10.27 2.43 19.34
N VAL A 251 -8.97 2.64 19.55
CA VAL A 251 -8.20 3.64 18.85
C VAL A 251 -6.75 3.19 18.66
N CYS A 252 -6.18 3.48 17.47
CA CYS A 252 -4.78 3.22 17.14
C CYS A 252 -3.94 4.50 17.33
N HIS A 253 -2.75 4.37 17.92
CA HIS A 253 -1.81 5.49 18.03
C HIS A 253 -1.20 5.84 16.66
N PRO A 254 -1.11 7.12 16.27
CA PRO A 254 -0.74 7.51 14.90
C PRO A 254 0.72 7.25 14.50
N LYS A 255 1.63 6.98 15.47
CA LYS A 255 3.08 6.84 15.22
C LYS A 255 3.71 5.63 15.92
N ARG A 256 2.94 4.80 16.61
CA ARG A 256 3.43 3.63 17.34
C ARG A 256 2.48 2.46 17.09
N ASP A 257 3.00 1.26 17.04
CA ASP A 257 2.22 0.02 16.93
C ASP A 257 1.51 -0.25 18.26
N LEU A 258 0.44 0.50 18.49
CA LEU A 258 -0.22 0.59 19.77
C LEU A 258 -1.72 0.76 19.60
N LEU A 259 -2.47 -0.11 20.27
CA LEU A 259 -3.94 -0.08 20.37
C LEU A 259 -4.34 0.32 21.78
N ALA A 260 -5.22 1.29 21.92
CA ALA A 260 -5.84 1.65 23.19
C ALA A 260 -7.34 1.33 23.16
N VAL A 261 -7.83 0.74 24.25
CA VAL A 261 -9.21 0.27 24.37
C VAL A 261 -9.77 0.76 25.70
N ARG A 262 -11.03 1.23 25.70
CA ARG A 262 -11.80 1.54 26.90
C ARG A 262 -13.13 0.83 26.81
N ILE A 263 -13.48 0.11 27.90
CA ILE A 263 -14.69 -0.68 28.00
C ILE A 263 -15.50 -0.22 29.21
N GLU A 264 -16.78 0.02 29.01
CA GLU A 264 -17.71 0.37 30.06
C GLU A 264 -18.92 -0.56 30.01
N SER A 265 -19.19 -1.28 31.12
CA SER A 265 -20.31 -2.19 31.24
C SER A 265 -20.49 -2.65 32.70
N PRO A 266 -21.72 -2.84 33.18
CA PRO A 266 -21.99 -3.52 34.45
C PRO A 266 -21.42 -4.96 34.49
N LEU A 267 -21.32 -5.62 33.35
CA LEU A 267 -20.80 -7.00 33.19
C LEU A 267 -19.34 -7.17 33.64
N LEU A 268 -18.55 -6.09 33.64
CA LEU A 268 -17.18 -6.09 34.21
C LEU A 268 -17.20 -6.46 35.71
N ARG A 269 -18.08 -5.78 36.47
CA ARG A 269 -18.19 -6.01 37.90
C ARG A 269 -18.70 -7.42 38.22
N GLU A 270 -19.57 -7.96 37.38
CA GLU A 270 -20.10 -9.31 37.48
C GLU A 270 -19.11 -10.40 37.09
N GLY A 271 -17.98 -10.05 36.47
CA GLY A 271 -17.00 -11.01 35.91
C GLY A 271 -17.50 -11.72 34.65
N ARG A 272 -18.57 -11.27 34.03
CA ARG A 272 -19.17 -11.80 32.81
C ARG A 272 -18.58 -11.19 31.54
N LEU A 273 -17.78 -10.13 31.68
CA LEU A 273 -17.03 -9.52 30.60
C LEU A 273 -15.55 -9.42 30.99
N LEU A 274 -14.70 -10.02 30.20
CA LEU A 274 -13.25 -9.97 30.32
C LEU A 274 -12.65 -9.64 28.94
N VAL A 275 -11.40 -9.15 28.89
CA VAL A 275 -10.66 -8.99 27.64
C VAL A 275 -9.69 -10.15 27.48
N SER A 276 -9.75 -10.84 26.35
CA SER A 276 -8.82 -11.91 26.00
C SER A 276 -7.70 -11.37 25.12
N LEU A 277 -6.48 -11.84 25.39
CA LEU A 277 -5.31 -11.68 24.52
C LEU A 277 -4.75 -13.06 24.24
N ALA A 278 -4.77 -13.48 22.98
CA ALA A 278 -4.29 -14.79 22.55
C ALA A 278 -3.26 -14.67 21.41
N PHE A 279 -2.30 -15.57 21.36
CA PHE A 279 -1.22 -15.56 20.39
C PHE A 279 -1.16 -16.84 19.59
N PRO A 280 -1.18 -16.78 18.25
CA PRO A 280 -0.99 -17.94 17.39
C PRO A 280 0.50 -18.21 17.13
N TYR A 281 0.79 -19.37 16.55
CA TYR A 281 2.01 -19.61 15.79
C TYR A 281 1.88 -19.03 14.39
N GLY A 282 3.00 -18.85 13.65
CA GLY A 282 3.01 -18.37 12.28
C GLY A 282 2.43 -19.43 11.32
N ASN A 283 1.63 -18.99 10.35
CA ASN A 283 1.03 -19.87 9.35
C ASN A 283 1.55 -19.54 7.94
N ALA A 284 2.14 -20.54 7.31
CA ALA A 284 2.63 -20.47 5.93
C ALA A 284 1.51 -20.71 4.90
N ASP A 285 0.28 -20.38 5.21
CA ASP A 285 -0.85 -20.41 4.27
C ASP A 285 -0.91 -19.15 3.41
N TRP A 286 -1.60 -19.25 2.27
CA TRP A 286 -1.68 -18.17 1.30
C TRP A 286 -2.32 -16.88 1.85
N GLY A 287 -3.39 -17.01 2.62
CA GLY A 287 -4.21 -15.91 3.14
C GLY A 287 -4.38 -15.88 4.66
N ASN A 288 -4.03 -16.95 5.37
CA ASN A 288 -4.16 -17.02 6.82
C ASN A 288 -2.79 -16.87 7.50
N ALA A 289 -2.64 -15.82 8.31
CA ALA A 289 -1.39 -15.53 9.01
C ALA A 289 -1.28 -16.21 10.40
N ALA A 290 -2.29 -16.96 10.85
CA ALA A 290 -2.41 -17.50 12.20
C ALA A 290 -2.60 -19.01 12.20
N ASP A 291 -1.76 -19.73 12.94
CA ASP A 291 -1.92 -21.15 13.27
C ASP A 291 -2.25 -21.27 14.77
N TRP A 292 -3.49 -21.61 15.07
CA TRP A 292 -4.00 -21.77 16.44
C TRP A 292 -3.91 -23.20 16.96
N ASP A 293 -3.58 -24.17 16.09
CA ASP A 293 -3.67 -25.60 16.37
C ASP A 293 -2.35 -26.17 16.94
N HIS A 294 -1.25 -25.41 16.88
CA HIS A 294 0.08 -25.85 17.32
C HIS A 294 0.67 -24.98 18.42
N PRO A 295 0.07 -24.93 19.63
CA PRO A 295 0.59 -24.13 20.74
C PRO A 295 1.95 -24.62 21.28
N ASP A 296 2.34 -25.85 20.98
CA ASP A 296 3.61 -26.45 21.36
C ASP A 296 4.80 -25.94 20.51
N ARG A 297 4.56 -25.31 19.36
CA ARG A 297 5.59 -24.82 18.43
C ARG A 297 6.15 -23.44 18.74
N HIS A 298 5.61 -22.75 19.73
CA HIS A 298 6.04 -21.41 20.09
C HIS A 298 6.01 -21.19 21.62
N THR A 299 6.65 -20.11 22.08
CA THR A 299 6.74 -19.80 23.50
C THR A 299 6.31 -18.37 23.79
N THR A 300 5.54 -18.17 24.87
CA THR A 300 5.29 -16.87 25.48
C THR A 300 5.93 -16.82 26.85
N ARG A 301 6.87 -15.90 27.05
CA ARG A 301 7.42 -15.59 28.38
C ARG A 301 6.74 -14.33 28.89
N GLN A 302 6.37 -14.31 30.18
CA GLN A 302 5.69 -13.18 30.78
C GLN A 302 6.46 -12.64 31.98
N ARG A 303 6.36 -11.34 32.21
CA ARG A 303 6.75 -10.65 33.42
C ARG A 303 5.65 -9.64 33.74
N ILE A 304 5.03 -9.77 34.92
CA ILE A 304 3.99 -8.88 35.40
C ILE A 304 4.57 -8.03 36.52
N THR A 305 4.36 -6.71 36.45
CA THR A 305 4.82 -5.73 37.45
C THR A 305 3.77 -4.65 37.60
N GLY A 306 3.11 -4.57 38.77
CA GLY A 306 2.01 -3.63 38.97
C GLY A 306 0.87 -3.86 37.99
N TYR A 307 0.49 -2.82 37.26
CA TYR A 307 -0.57 -2.86 36.26
C TYR A 307 -0.03 -3.02 34.83
N GLN A 308 1.10 -3.70 34.67
CA GLN A 308 1.77 -3.95 33.41
C GLN A 308 2.17 -5.41 33.25
N ALA A 309 2.02 -5.95 32.06
CA ALA A 309 2.59 -7.22 31.63
C ALA A 309 3.50 -7.00 30.42
N ASP A 310 4.73 -7.52 30.51
CA ASP A 310 5.68 -7.62 29.39
C ASP A 310 5.69 -9.07 28.91
N LEU A 311 5.34 -9.29 27.67
CA LEU A 311 5.26 -10.59 27.03
C LEU A 311 6.31 -10.68 25.93
N THR A 312 7.16 -11.72 25.97
CA THR A 312 8.10 -12.02 24.89
C THR A 312 7.57 -13.22 24.11
N ARG A 313 7.32 -13.02 22.84
CA ARG A 313 6.90 -14.05 21.90
C ARG A 313 8.10 -14.61 21.16
N ILE A 314 8.23 -15.92 21.09
CA ILE A 314 9.33 -16.64 20.43
C ILE A 314 8.72 -17.69 19.53
N LEU A 315 9.01 -17.58 18.21
CA LEU A 315 8.53 -18.46 17.15
C LEU A 315 9.74 -18.90 16.32
N ASP A 316 10.24 -20.10 16.53
CA ASP A 316 11.49 -20.59 15.93
C ASP A 316 12.68 -19.61 16.18
N ALA A 317 13.19 -18.99 15.12
CA ALA A 317 14.25 -17.98 15.20
C ALA A 317 13.74 -16.56 15.43
N ASP A 318 12.44 -16.33 15.23
CA ASP A 318 11.84 -15.00 15.28
C ASP A 318 11.35 -14.66 16.70
N ARG A 319 11.38 -13.36 17.00
CA ARG A 319 10.97 -12.84 18.32
C ARG A 319 10.31 -11.48 18.17
N TYR A 320 9.26 -11.26 18.97
CA TYR A 320 8.68 -9.93 19.16
C TYR A 320 8.18 -9.74 20.59
N TYR A 321 7.85 -8.51 20.93
CA TYR A 321 7.51 -8.10 22.27
C TYR A 321 6.14 -7.44 22.29
N VAL A 322 5.37 -7.76 23.34
CA VAL A 322 4.06 -7.14 23.59
C VAL A 322 4.06 -6.60 25.01
N ARG A 323 3.68 -5.35 25.17
CA ARG A 323 3.41 -4.78 26.49
C ARG A 323 1.93 -4.46 26.61
N VAL A 324 1.35 -4.91 27.69
CA VAL A 324 -0.03 -4.61 28.06
C VAL A 324 -0.03 -3.80 29.36
N VAL A 325 -0.72 -2.65 29.35
CA VAL A 325 -0.93 -1.81 30.53
C VAL A 325 -2.42 -1.64 30.72
N TRP A 326 -2.90 -1.84 31.92
CA TRP A 326 -4.32 -1.69 32.26
C TRP A 326 -4.53 -0.73 33.43
N SER A 327 -5.76 -0.21 33.57
CA SER A 327 -6.15 0.72 34.62
C SER A 327 -6.04 0.10 36.02
N GLU A 328 -5.78 0.93 37.02
CA GLU A 328 -5.72 0.52 38.45
C GLU A 328 -6.95 -0.28 38.86
N ALA A 329 -6.79 -1.16 39.85
CA ALA A 329 -7.77 -2.13 40.31
C ALA A 329 -8.17 -3.22 39.28
N GLY A 330 -7.60 -3.20 38.09
CA GLY A 330 -7.67 -4.31 37.15
C GLY A 330 -6.58 -5.36 37.38
N GLY A 331 -6.67 -6.47 36.67
CA GLY A 331 -5.69 -7.55 36.74
C GLY A 331 -5.59 -8.30 35.42
N ILE A 332 -4.51 -9.10 35.31
CA ILE A 332 -4.31 -10.05 34.22
C ILE A 332 -4.05 -11.44 34.82
N ARG A 333 -4.63 -12.46 34.23
CA ARG A 333 -4.37 -13.85 34.58
C ARG A 333 -4.07 -14.68 33.34
N THR A 334 -3.21 -15.68 33.50
CA THR A 334 -2.94 -16.66 32.44
C THR A 334 -4.09 -17.66 32.36
N LYS A 335 -4.70 -17.80 31.18
CA LYS A 335 -5.77 -18.77 30.90
C LYS A 335 -5.18 -20.10 30.37
N SER A 336 -4.24 -19.98 29.44
CA SER A 336 -3.49 -21.09 28.87
C SER A 336 -2.06 -20.66 28.52
N GLN A 337 -1.28 -21.52 27.88
CA GLN A 337 0.12 -21.25 27.55
C GLN A 337 0.32 -19.94 26.76
N HIS A 338 -0.64 -19.52 25.91
CA HIS A 338 -0.52 -18.35 25.04
C HIS A 338 -1.74 -17.44 25.13
N GLU A 339 -2.58 -17.60 26.17
CA GLU A 339 -3.82 -16.89 26.31
C GLU A 339 -3.92 -16.25 27.71
N TYR A 340 -4.35 -14.99 27.73
CA TYR A 340 -4.46 -14.16 28.91
C TYR A 340 -5.86 -13.56 28.98
N GLU A 341 -6.35 -13.35 30.19
CA GLU A 341 -7.60 -12.66 30.48
C GLU A 341 -7.30 -11.45 31.34
N ILE A 342 -7.79 -10.29 30.90
CA ILE A 342 -7.66 -9.00 31.59
C ILE A 342 -9.04 -8.64 32.13
N TYR A 343 -9.11 -8.27 33.39
CA TYR A 343 -10.37 -8.03 34.10
C TYR A 343 -10.32 -6.79 35.00
N ARG A 344 -11.49 -6.29 35.35
CA ARG A 344 -11.71 -5.27 36.37
C ARG A 344 -13.10 -5.48 37.03
N GLN A 345 -13.17 -5.44 38.34
CA GLN A 345 -14.40 -5.79 39.08
C GLN A 345 -14.90 -4.72 40.08
N ASP A 346 -14.31 -3.52 40.07
CA ASP A 346 -14.69 -2.41 40.95
C ASP A 346 -15.84 -1.55 40.39
N GLY A 347 -16.40 -1.89 39.22
CA GLY A 347 -17.50 -1.17 38.59
C GLY A 347 -17.07 0.07 37.81
N GLN A 348 -15.76 0.34 37.69
CA GLN A 348 -15.23 1.42 36.88
C GLN A 348 -14.88 0.92 35.43
N PRO A 349 -14.80 1.80 34.44
CA PRO A 349 -14.38 1.43 33.11
C PRO A 349 -12.99 0.77 33.09
N LEU A 350 -12.82 -0.26 32.27
CA LEU A 350 -11.54 -0.92 32.03
C LEU A 350 -10.84 -0.25 30.84
N GLU A 351 -9.70 0.38 31.10
CA GLU A 351 -8.82 0.93 30.07
C GLU A 351 -7.58 0.06 29.91
N ILE A 352 -7.21 -0.25 28.66
CA ILE A 352 -6.07 -1.10 28.33
C ILE A 352 -5.33 -0.50 27.15
N VAL A 353 -4.00 -0.58 27.21
CA VAL A 353 -3.13 -0.24 26.09
C VAL A 353 -2.26 -1.45 25.73
N PHE A 354 -2.34 -1.88 24.49
CA PHE A 354 -1.53 -2.94 23.92
C PHE A 354 -0.47 -2.34 22.98
N ALA A 355 0.80 -2.62 23.20
CA ALA A 355 1.89 -2.20 22.34
C ALA A 355 2.61 -3.41 21.78
N PHE A 356 2.93 -3.39 20.49
CA PHE A 356 3.67 -4.43 19.77
C PHE A 356 4.99 -3.87 19.25
N SER A 357 6.07 -4.66 19.28
CA SER A 357 7.39 -4.19 18.85
C SER A 357 8.30 -5.36 18.44
N PRO A 358 9.14 -5.19 17.39
CA PRO A 358 10.18 -6.16 17.08
C PRO A 358 11.34 -6.13 18.09
N THR A 359 11.40 -5.12 18.96
CA THR A 359 12.42 -4.93 19.99
C THR A 359 11.79 -4.74 21.36
N GLU A 360 12.57 -4.92 22.43
CA GLU A 360 12.07 -4.67 23.78
C GLU A 360 11.50 -3.26 23.92
N ILE A 361 10.32 -3.16 24.52
CA ILE A 361 9.59 -1.90 24.66
C ILE A 361 10.19 -1.14 25.83
N ALA A 362 10.82 0.00 25.54
CA ALA A 362 11.41 0.88 26.54
C ALA A 362 10.42 1.96 27.02
N GLY A 363 10.55 2.37 28.28
CA GLY A 363 9.78 3.45 28.88
C GLY A 363 8.28 3.12 29.09
N PRO A 364 7.51 4.03 29.65
CA PRO A 364 6.07 3.85 29.88
C PRO A 364 5.27 3.96 28.59
N LEU A 365 4.10 3.32 28.56
CA LEU A 365 3.09 3.54 27.52
C LEU A 365 2.22 4.76 27.86
N PRO A 366 1.69 5.47 26.85
CA PRO A 366 0.64 6.46 27.09
C PRO A 366 -0.64 5.77 27.55
N ASP A 367 -1.47 6.48 28.30
CA ASP A 367 -2.80 6.03 28.67
C ASP A 367 -3.81 6.14 27.51
N PHE A 368 -5.02 5.61 27.70
CA PHE A 368 -6.09 5.66 26.68
C PHE A 368 -6.39 7.08 26.23
N HIS A 369 -6.49 8.03 27.15
CA HIS A 369 -6.81 9.42 26.82
C HIS A 369 -5.75 10.07 25.94
N SER A 370 -4.48 9.85 26.25
CA SER A 370 -3.33 10.36 25.50
C SER A 370 -3.32 9.78 24.07
N VAL A 371 -3.58 8.46 23.91
CA VAL A 371 -3.66 7.83 22.59
C VAL A 371 -4.83 8.37 21.78
N ARG A 372 -6.01 8.49 22.40
CA ARG A 372 -7.21 9.04 21.77
C ARG A 372 -6.99 10.48 21.30
N THR A 373 -6.37 11.30 22.12
CA THR A 373 -6.04 12.70 21.77
C THR A 373 -5.05 12.75 20.60
N ALA A 374 -3.98 11.97 20.67
CA ALA A 374 -2.99 11.92 19.60
C ALA A 374 -3.60 11.43 18.26
N ALA A 375 -4.51 10.46 18.29
CA ALA A 375 -5.23 9.99 17.12
C ALA A 375 -6.15 11.07 16.54
N ALA A 376 -6.92 11.74 17.39
CA ALA A 376 -7.82 12.82 16.98
C ALA A 376 -7.04 13.99 16.34
N ASP A 377 -5.93 14.42 16.93
CA ASP A 377 -5.08 15.47 16.37
C ASP A 377 -4.50 15.08 15.02
N HIS A 378 -4.04 13.81 14.89
CA HIS A 378 -3.51 13.30 13.63
C HIS A 378 -4.55 13.28 12.52
N TRP A 379 -5.75 12.73 12.78
CA TRP A 379 -6.79 12.63 11.78
C TRP A 379 -7.37 13.98 11.40
N GLN A 380 -7.54 14.90 12.35
CA GLN A 380 -7.92 16.28 12.06
C GLN A 380 -6.87 16.97 11.19
N GLN A 381 -5.59 16.80 11.49
CA GLN A 381 -4.51 17.32 10.65
C GLN A 381 -4.54 16.68 9.26
N PHE A 382 -4.72 15.35 9.16
CA PHE A 382 -4.83 14.64 7.88
C PHE A 382 -5.95 15.20 7.01
N TRP A 383 -7.13 15.43 7.57
CA TRP A 383 -8.29 15.92 6.82
C TRP A 383 -8.24 17.41 6.54
N THR A 384 -7.65 18.22 7.40
CA THR A 384 -7.55 19.69 7.22
C THR A 384 -6.43 20.11 6.29
N THR A 385 -5.46 19.21 6.01
CA THR A 385 -4.35 19.43 5.06
C THR A 385 -4.51 18.55 3.82
N GLY A 386 -3.65 18.78 2.81
CA GLY A 386 -3.67 18.02 1.56
C GLY A 386 -4.93 18.25 0.72
N GLY A 387 -5.16 17.35 -0.24
CA GLY A 387 -6.28 17.41 -1.18
C GLY A 387 -7.63 17.10 -0.52
N ALA A 388 -8.67 17.77 -1.00
CA ALA A 388 -10.07 17.48 -0.71
C ALA A 388 -10.92 17.66 -1.97
N ILE A 389 -12.00 16.88 -2.08
CA ILE A 389 -12.97 16.97 -3.16
C ILE A 389 -14.38 16.86 -2.58
N ASP A 390 -15.29 17.68 -3.05
CA ASP A 390 -16.66 17.77 -2.55
C ASP A 390 -17.63 17.72 -3.72
N PHE A 391 -18.51 16.73 -3.71
CA PHE A 391 -19.53 16.49 -4.73
C PHE A 391 -20.93 16.93 -4.27
N SER A 392 -21.06 17.60 -3.12
CA SER A 392 -22.37 17.95 -2.54
C SER A 392 -23.22 18.87 -3.42
N GLU A 393 -22.61 19.62 -4.35
CA GLU A 393 -23.32 20.48 -5.30
C GLU A 393 -23.59 19.79 -6.66
N CYS A 394 -23.19 18.52 -6.80
CA CYS A 394 -23.49 17.74 -8.00
C CYS A 394 -24.93 17.22 -7.98
N THR A 395 -25.56 17.19 -9.16
CA THR A 395 -26.94 16.68 -9.33
C THR A 395 -26.98 15.29 -9.98
N ASP A 396 -25.85 14.76 -10.43
CA ASP A 396 -25.77 13.37 -10.90
C ASP A 396 -25.98 12.41 -9.71
N PRO A 397 -26.90 11.42 -9.83
CA PRO A 397 -27.22 10.52 -8.71
C PRO A 397 -26.02 9.69 -8.21
N ARG A 398 -24.98 9.50 -9.02
CA ARG A 398 -23.76 8.75 -8.68
C ARG A 398 -22.78 9.55 -7.82
N ALA A 399 -22.92 10.88 -7.80
CA ALA A 399 -21.96 11.78 -7.17
C ALA A 399 -21.76 11.51 -5.67
N ARG A 400 -22.86 11.23 -4.94
CA ARG A 400 -22.81 10.91 -3.50
C ARG A 400 -22.05 9.62 -3.22
N GLU A 401 -22.26 8.60 -4.06
CA GLU A 401 -21.54 7.32 -3.91
C GLU A 401 -20.06 7.48 -4.29
N LEU A 402 -19.75 8.26 -5.33
CA LEU A 402 -18.36 8.57 -5.68
C LEU A 402 -17.63 9.26 -4.52
N GLU A 403 -18.27 10.25 -3.87
CA GLU A 403 -17.72 10.94 -2.72
C GLU A 403 -17.47 9.99 -1.55
N ARG A 404 -18.43 9.10 -1.24
CA ARG A 404 -18.27 8.08 -0.20
C ARG A 404 -17.06 7.20 -0.50
N ARG A 405 -16.96 6.68 -1.73
CA ARG A 405 -15.80 5.84 -2.15
C ARG A 405 -14.49 6.59 -1.98
N VAL A 406 -14.44 7.87 -2.36
CA VAL A 406 -13.25 8.72 -2.26
C VAL A 406 -12.83 8.95 -0.81
N VAL A 407 -13.76 9.36 0.06
CA VAL A 407 -13.44 9.64 1.46
C VAL A 407 -12.97 8.37 2.18
N LEU A 408 -13.70 7.26 2.03
CA LEU A 408 -13.34 6.00 2.66
C LEU A 408 -12.02 5.44 2.11
N SER A 409 -11.77 5.57 0.80
CA SER A 409 -10.50 5.13 0.21
C SER A 409 -9.30 5.92 0.75
N GLN A 410 -9.44 7.23 1.01
CA GLN A 410 -8.36 8.02 1.64
C GLN A 410 -8.02 7.49 3.04
N TYR A 411 -9.02 7.19 3.86
CA TYR A 411 -8.81 6.60 5.18
C TYR A 411 -8.13 5.23 5.09
N LEU A 412 -8.70 4.32 4.28
CA LEU A 412 -8.22 2.94 4.16
C LEU A 412 -6.80 2.86 3.62
N THR A 413 -6.46 3.64 2.58
CA THR A 413 -5.09 3.66 2.05
C THR A 413 -4.12 4.29 3.04
N ALA A 414 -4.53 5.29 3.81
CA ALA A 414 -3.68 5.89 4.84
C ALA A 414 -3.33 4.91 5.95
N ILE A 415 -4.27 4.07 6.40
CA ILE A 415 -4.00 3.09 7.47
C ILE A 415 -3.32 1.80 7.00
N GLN A 416 -3.27 1.50 5.69
CA GLN A 416 -2.83 0.21 5.17
C GLN A 416 -1.70 0.29 4.12
N CYS A 417 -1.57 1.41 3.39
CA CYS A 417 -0.67 1.53 2.26
C CYS A 417 0.41 2.61 2.43
N SER A 418 0.45 3.29 3.58
CA SER A 418 1.37 4.41 3.85
C SER A 418 2.54 4.06 4.75
N GLY A 419 2.88 2.79 4.87
CA GLY A 419 3.98 2.31 5.72
C GLY A 419 5.37 2.49 5.12
N SER A 420 6.38 2.06 5.87
CA SER A 420 7.80 2.12 5.49
C SER A 420 8.22 1.12 4.40
N CYS A 421 7.31 0.23 4.01
CA CYS A 421 7.53 -0.76 2.95
C CYS A 421 6.33 -0.78 1.99
N PRO A 422 6.52 -1.25 0.74
CA PRO A 422 5.40 -1.52 -0.15
C PRO A 422 4.42 -2.50 0.50
N PRO A 423 3.11 -2.30 0.36
CA PRO A 423 2.14 -3.21 0.94
C PRO A 423 2.03 -4.52 0.15
N GLN A 424 1.44 -5.54 0.75
CA GLN A 424 0.90 -6.66 0.02
C GLN A 424 -0.33 -6.20 -0.80
N GLU A 425 -0.81 -7.03 -1.71
CA GLU A 425 -1.93 -6.69 -2.61
C GLU A 425 -3.18 -6.23 -1.85
N THR A 426 -3.47 -6.86 -0.72
CA THR A 426 -4.61 -6.57 0.15
C THR A 426 -4.35 -5.49 1.22
N GLY A 427 -3.25 -4.77 1.17
CA GLY A 427 -2.90 -3.76 2.19
C GLY A 427 -2.27 -4.38 3.44
N LEU A 428 -2.74 -4.01 4.64
CA LEU A 428 -2.13 -4.44 5.90
C LEU A 428 -3.09 -5.24 6.81
N VAL A 429 -4.40 -5.06 6.71
CA VAL A 429 -5.36 -5.72 7.62
C VAL A 429 -5.78 -7.12 7.19
N GLY A 430 -5.65 -7.46 5.92
CA GLY A 430 -5.97 -8.78 5.38
C GLY A 430 -4.77 -9.38 4.65
N ASN A 431 -4.59 -10.69 4.76
CA ASN A 431 -3.44 -11.37 4.18
C ASN A 431 -3.76 -11.93 2.79
N SER A 432 -2.77 -11.82 1.88
CA SER A 432 -2.77 -12.52 0.59
C SER A 432 -1.33 -12.82 0.18
N TRP A 433 -1.13 -13.87 -0.61
CA TRP A 433 0.18 -14.23 -1.11
C TRP A 433 1.25 -14.29 0.00
N PHE A 434 0.90 -14.86 1.16
CA PHE A 434 1.78 -14.99 2.33
C PHE A 434 2.22 -13.62 2.91
N GLY A 435 1.54 -12.52 2.56
CA GLY A 435 1.91 -11.17 2.96
C GLY A 435 3.04 -10.53 2.15
N LYS A 436 3.48 -11.14 1.03
CA LYS A 436 4.56 -10.60 0.19
C LYS A 436 4.22 -9.22 -0.35
N PHE A 437 5.26 -8.39 -0.50
CA PHE A 437 5.11 -7.08 -1.13
C PHE A 437 4.83 -7.24 -2.62
N HIS A 438 3.86 -6.48 -3.13
CA HIS A 438 3.46 -6.49 -4.53
C HIS A 438 3.91 -5.19 -5.19
N LEU A 439 5.06 -5.23 -5.90
CA LEU A 439 5.66 -4.02 -6.45
C LEU A 439 4.88 -3.49 -7.66
N GLU A 440 4.19 -4.36 -8.40
CA GLU A 440 3.34 -3.93 -9.50
C GLU A 440 2.09 -3.18 -8.99
N MET A 441 1.56 -3.60 -7.83
CA MET A 441 0.40 -2.95 -7.23
C MET A 441 0.77 -1.71 -6.41
N HIS A 442 2.03 -1.51 -6.07
CA HIS A 442 2.46 -0.35 -5.28
C HIS A 442 2.12 0.98 -5.96
N TRP A 443 2.13 1.03 -7.30
CA TRP A 443 1.67 2.21 -8.03
C TRP A 443 0.20 2.54 -7.69
N TRP A 444 -0.67 1.54 -7.74
CA TRP A 444 -2.08 1.68 -7.40
C TRP A 444 -2.30 2.00 -5.93
N HIS A 445 -1.46 1.45 -5.04
CA HIS A 445 -1.55 1.71 -3.61
C HIS A 445 -1.16 3.14 -3.21
N ALA A 446 -0.23 3.79 -3.91
CA ALA A 446 0.49 4.91 -3.32
C ALA A 446 0.64 6.16 -4.19
N VAL A 447 0.52 6.09 -5.54
CA VAL A 447 0.67 7.25 -6.43
C VAL A 447 -0.31 8.38 -6.08
N HIS A 448 -1.53 8.02 -5.72
CA HIS A 448 -2.53 8.99 -5.31
C HIS A 448 -2.10 9.89 -4.14
N PHE A 449 -1.24 9.42 -3.22
CA PHE A 449 -0.77 10.28 -2.13
C PHE A 449 -0.11 11.55 -2.64
N ALA A 450 0.70 11.46 -3.71
CA ALA A 450 1.32 12.64 -4.33
C ALA A 450 0.26 13.55 -4.96
N LEU A 451 -0.76 12.97 -5.62
CA LEU A 451 -1.82 13.74 -6.27
C LEU A 451 -2.77 14.42 -5.28
N TRP A 452 -2.91 13.85 -4.09
CA TRP A 452 -3.71 14.40 -2.98
C TRP A 452 -2.87 15.29 -2.04
N ASP A 453 -1.71 15.75 -2.47
CA ASP A 453 -0.78 16.59 -1.68
C ASP A 453 -0.41 15.98 -0.32
N ARG A 454 -0.21 14.64 -0.31
CA ARG A 454 0.21 13.82 0.82
C ARG A 454 1.47 13.02 0.49
N LEU A 455 2.35 13.61 -0.30
CA LEU A 455 3.59 12.97 -0.76
C LEU A 455 4.39 12.25 0.35
N PRO A 456 4.50 12.77 1.59
CA PRO A 456 5.23 12.07 2.66
C PRO A 456 4.72 10.63 2.93
N LEU A 457 3.46 10.30 2.58
CA LEU A 457 2.92 8.96 2.74
C LEU A 457 3.42 7.99 1.65
N LEU A 458 3.70 8.48 0.45
CA LEU A 458 4.41 7.70 -0.59
C LEU A 458 5.91 7.63 -0.26
N ASP A 459 6.53 8.77 0.06
CA ASP A 459 7.98 8.90 0.28
C ASP A 459 8.47 7.97 1.40
N ARG A 460 7.63 7.67 2.38
CA ARG A 460 7.96 6.77 3.52
C ARG A 460 8.41 5.38 3.05
N SER A 461 7.85 4.85 1.97
CA SER A 461 8.17 3.52 1.43
C SER A 461 9.36 3.50 0.46
N LEU A 462 9.80 4.65 -0.06
CA LEU A 462 10.85 4.70 -1.08
C LEU A 462 12.25 4.34 -0.58
N PRO A 463 12.65 4.61 0.69
CA PRO A 463 13.91 4.12 1.24
C PRO A 463 14.06 2.60 1.19
N TRP A 464 12.95 1.85 1.23
CA TRP A 464 12.99 0.40 1.08
C TRP A 464 13.51 -0.02 -0.31
N TYR A 465 13.12 0.65 -1.41
CA TYR A 465 13.66 0.39 -2.74
C TYR A 465 15.17 0.63 -2.79
N GLN A 466 15.66 1.67 -2.12
CA GLN A 466 17.09 1.97 -2.04
C GLN A 466 17.82 0.88 -1.23
N ALA A 467 17.22 0.41 -0.14
CA ALA A 467 17.80 -0.64 0.70
C ALA A 467 17.94 -1.98 -0.04
N ILE A 468 16.95 -2.36 -0.86
CA ILE A 468 16.98 -3.62 -1.63
C ILE A 468 17.63 -3.48 -3.01
N LEU A 469 18.14 -2.32 -3.39
CA LEU A 469 18.78 -2.11 -4.68
C LEU A 469 19.87 -3.16 -5.00
N PRO A 470 20.73 -3.58 -4.04
CA PRO A 470 21.67 -4.66 -4.30
C PRO A 470 21.02 -5.99 -4.70
N ALA A 471 19.87 -6.35 -4.09
CA ALA A 471 19.13 -7.56 -4.43
C ALA A 471 18.49 -7.46 -5.83
N ALA A 472 17.95 -6.28 -6.17
CA ALA A 472 17.40 -6.00 -7.50
C ALA A 472 18.48 -6.07 -8.59
N LYS A 473 19.70 -5.58 -8.31
CA LYS A 473 20.86 -5.71 -9.21
C LYS A 473 21.30 -7.16 -9.36
N ALA A 474 21.37 -7.92 -8.27
CA ALA A 474 21.71 -9.34 -8.32
C ALA A 474 20.69 -10.16 -9.15
N THR A 475 19.39 -9.79 -9.09
CA THR A 475 18.36 -10.39 -9.95
C THR A 475 18.59 -10.08 -11.43
N ALA A 476 18.94 -8.85 -11.79
CA ALA A 476 19.30 -8.48 -13.16
C ALA A 476 20.54 -9.22 -13.64
N GLU A 477 21.61 -9.24 -12.84
CA GLU A 477 22.88 -9.90 -13.13
C GLU A 477 22.72 -11.43 -13.34
N LEU A 478 21.94 -12.10 -12.47
CA LEU A 478 21.59 -13.52 -12.60
C LEU A 478 21.02 -13.84 -14.01
N GLN A 479 20.27 -12.89 -14.57
CA GLN A 479 19.65 -13.00 -15.88
C GLN A 479 20.51 -12.42 -17.01
N GLY A 480 21.73 -11.94 -16.71
CA GLY A 480 22.67 -11.36 -17.66
C GLY A 480 22.25 -9.97 -18.16
N TYR A 481 21.49 -9.21 -17.36
CA TYR A 481 21.15 -7.81 -17.61
C TYR A 481 21.95 -6.88 -16.70
N ARG A 482 22.04 -5.61 -17.10
CA ARG A 482 22.60 -4.54 -16.27
C ARG A 482 21.50 -3.90 -15.42
N GLY A 483 21.91 -3.06 -14.48
CA GLY A 483 21.02 -2.25 -13.65
C GLY A 483 20.22 -3.05 -12.63
N ALA A 484 19.04 -2.58 -12.28
CA ALA A 484 18.19 -3.15 -11.23
C ALA A 484 16.87 -3.69 -11.81
N ARG A 485 16.61 -4.99 -11.61
CA ARG A 485 15.33 -5.62 -11.96
C ARG A 485 14.45 -5.75 -10.71
N TRP A 486 13.29 -5.13 -10.73
CA TRP A 486 12.33 -5.13 -9.64
C TRP A 486 11.37 -6.31 -9.77
N PRO A 487 11.35 -7.26 -8.79
CA PRO A 487 10.40 -8.37 -8.84
C PRO A 487 8.94 -7.90 -8.75
N LYS A 488 8.00 -8.65 -9.33
CA LYS A 488 6.57 -8.42 -9.10
C LYS A 488 6.25 -8.53 -7.61
N MET A 489 6.67 -9.65 -7.03
CA MET A 489 6.34 -10.05 -5.67
C MET A 489 7.62 -10.41 -4.93
N THR A 490 7.82 -9.84 -3.74
CA THR A 490 9.09 -9.97 -3.03
C THR A 490 8.91 -10.11 -1.53
N SER A 491 9.91 -10.71 -0.89
CA SER A 491 10.11 -10.70 0.55
C SER A 491 10.65 -9.34 1.03
N PRO A 492 10.62 -9.05 2.35
CA PRO A 492 11.14 -7.78 2.87
C PRO A 492 12.60 -7.48 2.51
N ASP A 493 13.42 -8.50 2.30
CA ASP A 493 14.83 -8.43 1.88
C ASP A 493 15.03 -8.25 0.37
N GLY A 494 13.96 -8.10 -0.41
CA GLY A 494 14.01 -7.95 -1.87
C GLY A 494 14.14 -9.27 -2.64
N ARG A 495 14.18 -10.41 -1.98
CA ARG A 495 14.22 -11.71 -2.66
C ARG A 495 12.94 -11.96 -3.46
N GLU A 496 13.11 -12.24 -4.77
CA GLU A 496 11.99 -12.59 -5.66
C GLU A 496 11.25 -13.83 -5.13
N SER A 497 9.93 -13.74 -5.06
CA SER A 497 9.08 -14.87 -4.73
C SER A 497 8.87 -15.73 -5.97
N PRO A 498 9.17 -17.03 -5.95
CA PRO A 498 8.97 -17.90 -7.11
C PRO A 498 7.52 -17.84 -7.62
N SER A 499 7.35 -17.71 -8.93
CA SER A 499 6.02 -17.60 -9.54
C SER A 499 6.04 -18.01 -10.99
N ARG A 500 5.01 -18.74 -11.42
CA ARG A 500 4.82 -19.13 -12.84
C ARG A 500 4.28 -18.01 -13.71
N VAL A 501 3.90 -16.87 -13.10
CA VAL A 501 3.42 -15.65 -13.75
C VAL A 501 4.31 -14.47 -13.38
N GLY A 502 4.43 -14.15 -12.11
CA GLY A 502 5.01 -12.90 -11.63
C GLY A 502 6.45 -12.64 -12.08
N VAL A 503 7.30 -13.68 -12.20
CA VAL A 503 8.69 -13.54 -12.64
C VAL A 503 8.83 -13.14 -14.12
N PHE A 504 7.75 -13.24 -14.90
CA PHE A 504 7.69 -12.83 -16.31
C PHE A 504 7.07 -11.47 -16.55
N LEU A 505 6.50 -10.84 -15.50
CA LEU A 505 5.95 -9.50 -15.59
C LEU A 505 7.05 -8.44 -15.57
N ILE A 506 6.88 -7.41 -16.39
CA ILE A 506 7.86 -6.33 -16.51
C ILE A 506 7.25 -4.92 -16.38
N TRP A 507 5.93 -4.80 -16.36
CA TRP A 507 5.26 -3.50 -16.32
C TRP A 507 5.53 -2.68 -15.04
N GLN A 508 5.97 -3.33 -13.94
CA GLN A 508 6.40 -2.66 -12.72
C GLN A 508 7.82 -2.07 -12.79
N GLN A 509 8.61 -2.39 -13.82
CA GLN A 509 10.01 -1.94 -13.89
C GLN A 509 10.14 -0.41 -13.88
N PRO A 510 9.32 0.40 -14.60
CA PRO A 510 9.42 1.85 -14.56
C PRO A 510 8.86 2.50 -13.29
N HIS A 511 8.21 1.78 -12.38
CA HIS A 511 7.55 2.36 -11.20
C HIS A 511 8.49 3.20 -10.32
N PRO A 512 9.71 2.77 -9.99
CA PRO A 512 10.63 3.59 -9.19
C PRO A 512 10.98 4.94 -9.84
N ILE A 513 11.06 4.97 -11.19
CA ILE A 513 11.23 6.23 -11.93
C ILE A 513 9.98 7.11 -11.78
N TYR A 514 8.79 6.52 -11.81
CA TYR A 514 7.53 7.24 -11.64
C TYR A 514 7.44 7.88 -10.25
N TYR A 515 7.76 7.13 -9.19
CA TYR A 515 7.75 7.64 -7.81
C TYR A 515 8.76 8.78 -7.62
N ALA A 516 9.98 8.60 -8.11
CA ALA A 516 11.00 9.63 -8.08
C ALA A 516 10.54 10.91 -8.79
N GLU A 517 9.91 10.79 -9.98
CA GLU A 517 9.38 11.92 -10.73
C GLU A 517 8.28 12.65 -9.95
N LEU A 518 7.39 11.95 -9.24
CA LEU A 518 6.39 12.57 -8.37
C LEU A 518 7.04 13.35 -7.22
N CYS A 519 8.09 12.80 -6.60
CA CYS A 519 8.84 13.50 -5.57
C CYS A 519 9.50 14.77 -6.10
N TYR A 520 10.16 14.68 -7.28
CA TYR A 520 10.76 15.85 -7.91
C TYR A 520 9.72 16.91 -8.31
N ARG A 521 8.56 16.51 -8.82
CA ARG A 521 7.48 17.46 -9.17
C ARG A 521 6.98 18.27 -7.97
N ALA A 522 7.03 17.66 -6.78
CA ALA A 522 6.63 18.33 -5.54
C ALA A 522 7.70 19.30 -5.01
N HIS A 523 8.97 18.97 -5.11
CA HIS A 523 10.06 19.72 -4.48
C HIS A 523 10.92 20.51 -5.49
N ARG A 524 11.19 19.97 -6.69
CA ARG A 524 11.96 20.56 -7.80
C ARG A 524 13.33 21.09 -7.39
N ASP A 525 14.02 20.35 -6.52
CA ASP A 525 15.33 20.72 -6.00
C ASP A 525 16.40 19.65 -6.32
N GLN A 526 17.66 20.06 -6.14
CA GLN A 526 18.81 19.22 -6.39
C GLN A 526 18.89 18.05 -5.40
N GLU A 527 18.45 18.26 -4.15
CA GLU A 527 18.48 17.23 -3.12
C GLU A 527 17.61 16.03 -3.52
N THR A 528 16.41 16.27 -4.01
CA THR A 528 15.50 15.22 -4.50
C THR A 528 16.10 14.47 -5.69
N LEU A 529 16.73 15.19 -6.64
CA LEU A 529 17.39 14.57 -7.79
C LEU A 529 18.53 13.64 -7.35
N GLU A 530 19.40 14.07 -6.46
CA GLU A 530 20.51 13.26 -5.97
C GLU A 530 20.03 12.09 -5.08
N ARG A 531 19.01 12.32 -4.25
CA ARG A 531 18.43 11.30 -3.38
C ARG A 531 17.96 10.07 -4.17
N TYR A 532 17.30 10.27 -5.31
CA TYR A 532 16.73 9.19 -6.10
C TYR A 532 17.56 8.82 -7.34
N ARG A 533 18.66 9.54 -7.61
CA ARG A 533 19.51 9.36 -8.80
C ARG A 533 19.87 7.91 -9.06
N GLN A 534 20.38 7.21 -8.05
CA GLN A 534 20.83 5.83 -8.23
C GLN A 534 19.68 4.89 -8.58
N MET A 535 18.54 5.01 -7.87
CA MET A 535 17.35 4.21 -8.15
C MET A 535 16.84 4.43 -9.57
N VAL A 536 16.76 5.69 -10.03
CA VAL A 536 16.32 6.05 -11.37
C VAL A 536 17.27 5.49 -12.44
N PHE A 537 18.58 5.69 -12.26
CA PHE A 537 19.58 5.29 -13.29
C PHE A 537 19.76 3.77 -13.36
N GLU A 538 19.80 3.07 -12.24
CA GLU A 538 19.90 1.61 -12.26
C GLU A 538 18.63 0.95 -12.83
N THR A 539 17.46 1.54 -12.60
CA THR A 539 16.22 1.11 -13.25
C THR A 539 16.31 1.32 -14.77
N ALA A 540 16.76 2.49 -15.23
CA ALA A 540 16.92 2.79 -16.66
C ALA A 540 17.99 1.90 -17.33
N GLU A 541 19.09 1.58 -16.64
CA GLU A 541 20.10 0.63 -17.14
C GLU A 541 19.50 -0.75 -17.38
N PHE A 542 18.67 -1.26 -16.45
CA PHE A 542 17.94 -2.50 -16.69
C PHE A 542 17.03 -2.38 -17.91
N MET A 543 16.23 -1.31 -17.97
CA MET A 543 15.31 -1.08 -19.08
C MET A 543 16.00 -0.93 -20.43
N ALA A 544 17.23 -0.45 -20.46
CA ALA A 544 18.02 -0.36 -21.71
C ALA A 544 18.65 -1.70 -22.09
N SER A 545 19.00 -2.54 -21.11
CA SER A 545 19.66 -3.82 -21.35
C SER A 545 18.71 -5.00 -21.59
N TYR A 546 17.43 -4.88 -21.19
CA TYR A 546 16.44 -5.95 -21.30
C TYR A 546 15.93 -6.21 -22.73
N PRO A 547 15.65 -5.19 -23.57
CA PRO A 547 15.12 -5.41 -24.90
C PRO A 547 16.08 -6.19 -25.79
N VAL A 548 15.55 -7.10 -26.61
CA VAL A 548 16.30 -7.91 -27.56
C VAL A 548 16.32 -7.22 -28.91
N TRP A 549 17.48 -7.20 -29.57
CA TRP A 549 17.62 -6.67 -30.92
C TRP A 549 17.08 -7.67 -31.98
N ASP A 550 16.09 -7.27 -32.78
CA ASP A 550 15.54 -8.00 -33.91
C ASP A 550 16.31 -7.56 -35.20
N GLU A 551 17.28 -8.37 -35.57
CA GLU A 551 18.11 -8.09 -36.76
C GLU A 551 17.31 -8.02 -38.06
N VAL A 552 16.25 -8.79 -38.17
CA VAL A 552 15.43 -8.84 -39.38
C VAL A 552 14.62 -7.56 -39.55
N ARG A 553 14.03 -7.06 -38.47
CA ARG A 553 13.19 -5.88 -38.48
C ARG A 553 13.92 -4.61 -38.05
N GLN A 554 15.20 -4.69 -37.65
CA GLN A 554 16.04 -3.57 -37.22
C GLN A 554 15.38 -2.75 -36.08
N ARG A 555 14.91 -3.44 -35.07
CA ARG A 555 14.22 -2.84 -33.92
C ARG A 555 14.50 -3.60 -32.60
N TYR A 556 14.28 -2.95 -31.48
CA TYR A 556 14.27 -3.60 -30.17
C TYR A 556 12.87 -4.16 -29.85
N VAL A 557 12.82 -5.38 -29.31
CA VAL A 557 11.60 -6.06 -28.88
C VAL A 557 11.64 -6.33 -27.38
N LEU A 558 10.50 -6.23 -26.72
CA LEU A 558 10.29 -6.68 -25.34
C LEU A 558 9.83 -8.14 -25.36
N GLY A 559 10.57 -9.01 -24.67
CA GLY A 559 10.35 -10.46 -24.65
C GLY A 559 11.07 -11.21 -25.78
N PRO A 560 10.87 -12.56 -25.91
CA PRO A 560 10.39 -13.44 -24.84
C PRO A 560 11.47 -13.64 -23.76
N ALA A 561 11.30 -14.25 -22.57
CA ALA A 561 10.07 -14.77 -22.00
C ALA A 561 9.34 -13.65 -21.26
N LEU A 562 8.06 -13.53 -21.51
CA LEU A 562 7.27 -12.41 -21.06
C LEU A 562 5.79 -12.80 -20.85
N ILE A 563 5.18 -12.30 -19.80
CA ILE A 563 3.72 -12.22 -19.65
C ILE A 563 3.40 -10.73 -19.56
N PRO A 564 2.42 -10.19 -20.31
CA PRO A 564 1.99 -8.80 -20.19
C PRO A 564 1.26 -8.56 -18.86
N ALA A 565 0.97 -7.31 -18.53
CA ALA A 565 0.13 -6.96 -17.39
C ALA A 565 -1.21 -7.72 -17.39
N GLN A 566 -1.75 -8.01 -18.56
CA GLN A 566 -2.84 -8.97 -18.77
C GLN A 566 -2.32 -10.41 -18.61
N GLU A 567 -2.44 -11.00 -17.43
CA GLU A 567 -1.79 -12.25 -17.04
C GLU A 567 -2.29 -13.51 -17.79
N SER A 568 -3.33 -13.39 -18.60
CA SER A 568 -3.93 -14.48 -19.40
C SER A 568 -3.01 -15.15 -20.43
N TYR A 569 -1.79 -14.62 -20.64
CA TYR A 569 -0.80 -15.11 -21.62
C TYR A 569 0.27 -16.05 -21.04
N GLY A 570 0.01 -16.65 -19.90
CA GLY A 570 0.99 -17.53 -19.24
C GLY A 570 1.43 -18.73 -20.08
N GLN A 571 0.53 -19.32 -20.88
CA GLN A 571 0.83 -20.49 -21.72
C GLN A 571 1.77 -20.14 -22.89
N THR A 572 1.71 -18.91 -23.39
CA THR A 572 2.50 -18.42 -24.54
C THR A 572 3.73 -17.61 -24.14
N ARG A 573 4.07 -17.54 -22.83
CA ARG A 573 5.14 -16.67 -22.30
C ARG A 573 6.48 -16.80 -23.00
N ALA A 574 6.80 -18.01 -23.53
CA ALA A 574 8.04 -18.27 -24.28
C ALA A 574 8.06 -17.64 -25.69
N SER A 575 6.96 -17.08 -26.15
CA SER A 575 6.81 -16.46 -27.48
C SER A 575 6.12 -15.10 -27.48
N ASN A 576 5.65 -14.61 -26.35
CA ASN A 576 5.01 -13.30 -26.24
C ASN A 576 5.99 -12.18 -26.54
N LEU A 577 5.58 -11.23 -27.38
CA LEU A 577 6.38 -10.07 -27.77
C LEU A 577 5.59 -8.78 -27.65
N ASN A 578 6.29 -7.71 -27.31
CA ASN A 578 5.90 -6.32 -27.48
C ASN A 578 4.48 -5.99 -26.99
N PRO A 579 4.18 -6.18 -25.68
CA PRO A 579 2.87 -5.75 -25.17
C PRO A 579 2.75 -4.23 -25.26
N THR A 580 1.57 -3.77 -25.67
CA THR A 580 1.28 -2.36 -25.97
C THR A 580 1.50 -1.45 -24.76
N PHE A 581 1.03 -1.87 -23.57
CA PHE A 581 1.19 -1.10 -22.34
C PHE A 581 2.67 -0.95 -21.96
N GLU A 582 3.37 -2.07 -21.93
CA GLU A 582 4.78 -2.13 -21.55
C GLU A 582 5.67 -1.34 -22.50
N LEU A 583 5.42 -1.38 -23.81
CA LEU A 583 6.14 -0.55 -24.78
C LEU A 583 6.01 0.94 -24.48
N ALA A 584 4.80 1.42 -24.26
CA ALA A 584 4.54 2.82 -23.92
C ALA A 584 5.22 3.22 -22.60
N TYR A 585 5.13 2.37 -21.58
CA TYR A 585 5.70 2.65 -20.27
C TYR A 585 7.22 2.56 -20.26
N TRP A 586 7.81 1.67 -21.07
CA TRP A 586 9.25 1.60 -21.30
C TRP A 586 9.80 2.87 -21.92
N TYR A 587 9.14 3.36 -22.96
CA TYR A 587 9.51 4.62 -23.59
C TYR A 587 9.45 5.78 -22.58
N TRP A 588 8.33 5.91 -21.87
CA TRP A 588 8.14 6.98 -20.88
C TRP A 588 9.19 6.93 -19.76
N GLY A 589 9.49 5.75 -19.25
CA GLY A 589 10.46 5.55 -18.17
C GLY A 589 11.88 5.95 -18.59
N LEU A 590 12.34 5.51 -19.76
CA LEU A 590 13.66 5.88 -20.29
C LEU A 590 13.76 7.40 -20.58
N GLU A 591 12.74 7.99 -21.18
CA GLU A 591 12.70 9.43 -21.44
C GLU A 591 12.71 10.25 -20.13
N THR A 592 12.00 9.80 -19.11
CA THR A 592 12.01 10.44 -17.80
C THR A 592 13.38 10.32 -17.13
N ALA A 593 14.04 9.17 -17.22
CA ALA A 593 15.41 8.99 -16.73
C ALA A 593 16.42 9.89 -17.47
N GLN A 594 16.25 10.12 -18.80
CA GLN A 594 17.05 11.09 -19.54
C GLN A 594 16.83 12.51 -19.04
N LYS A 595 15.58 12.92 -18.81
CA LYS A 595 15.25 14.21 -18.18
C LYS A 595 15.91 14.37 -16.80
N TRP A 596 16.04 13.28 -16.04
CA TRP A 596 16.77 13.30 -14.77
C TRP A 596 18.24 13.57 -14.96
N ARG A 597 18.89 12.98 -15.99
CA ARG A 597 20.28 13.29 -16.35
C ARG A 597 20.44 14.76 -16.70
N GLU A 598 19.58 15.29 -17.56
CA GLU A 598 19.59 16.69 -17.97
C GLU A 598 19.43 17.65 -16.78
N ARG A 599 18.49 17.36 -15.86
CA ARG A 599 18.27 18.14 -14.61
C ARG A 599 19.48 18.13 -13.67
N LEU A 600 20.27 17.03 -13.71
CA LEU A 600 21.52 16.88 -12.98
C LEU A 600 22.72 17.49 -13.70
N GLY A 601 22.53 18.12 -14.86
CA GLY A 601 23.62 18.66 -15.70
C GLY A 601 24.46 17.57 -16.40
N LEU A 602 23.94 16.36 -16.54
CA LEU A 602 24.60 15.25 -17.20
C LEU A 602 24.13 15.14 -18.66
N GLU A 603 25.01 14.73 -19.55
CA GLU A 603 24.64 14.38 -20.93
C GLU A 603 23.65 13.21 -20.95
N ARG A 604 22.78 13.22 -21.97
CA ARG A 604 21.89 12.07 -22.24
C ARG A 604 22.73 10.80 -22.48
N GLN A 605 22.20 9.65 -22.04
CA GLN A 605 22.84 8.35 -22.28
C GLN A 605 22.50 7.86 -23.70
N PRO A 606 23.51 7.75 -24.63
CA PRO A 606 23.21 7.44 -26.02
C PRO A 606 22.52 6.09 -26.22
N GLU A 607 22.82 5.10 -25.39
CA GLU A 607 22.18 3.79 -25.46
C GLU A 607 20.68 3.86 -25.13
N TRP A 608 20.29 4.62 -24.11
CA TRP A 608 18.88 4.79 -23.77
C TRP A 608 18.11 5.48 -24.91
N ASP A 609 18.71 6.50 -25.53
CA ASP A 609 18.15 7.17 -26.71
C ASP A 609 18.03 6.23 -27.90
N ARG A 610 19.04 5.36 -28.10
CA ARG A 610 19.00 4.35 -29.16
C ARG A 610 17.88 3.35 -28.96
N VAL A 611 17.71 2.85 -27.71
CA VAL A 611 16.62 1.93 -27.38
C VAL A 611 15.27 2.59 -27.64
N MET A 612 15.02 3.79 -27.12
CA MET A 612 13.76 4.52 -27.35
C MET A 612 13.44 4.73 -28.83
N ARG A 613 14.45 5.15 -29.61
CA ARG A 613 14.27 5.43 -31.04
C ARG A 613 13.93 4.19 -31.84
N LEU A 614 14.50 3.04 -31.48
CA LEU A 614 14.39 1.77 -32.23
C LEU A 614 13.44 0.77 -31.51
N LEU A 615 12.77 1.17 -30.46
CA LEU A 615 11.78 0.33 -29.78
C LEU A 615 10.62 0.02 -30.71
N SER A 616 10.15 -1.21 -30.67
CA SER A 616 8.99 -1.65 -31.45
C SER A 616 7.78 -0.74 -31.20
N ARG A 617 6.98 -0.55 -32.23
CA ARG A 617 5.70 0.13 -32.09
C ARG A 617 4.61 -0.87 -31.72
N PRO A 618 3.60 -0.45 -30.94
CA PRO A 618 2.44 -1.28 -30.64
C PRO A 618 1.76 -1.80 -31.89
N THR A 619 1.34 -3.05 -31.85
CA THR A 619 0.70 -3.73 -32.99
C THR A 619 -0.75 -3.28 -33.11
N ILE A 620 -1.15 -2.97 -34.35
CA ILE A 620 -2.52 -2.62 -34.70
C ILE A 620 -3.12 -3.71 -35.57
N ARG A 621 -4.30 -4.20 -35.19
CA ARG A 621 -5.12 -5.13 -35.97
C ARG A 621 -6.54 -4.61 -36.03
N GLU A 622 -7.13 -4.63 -37.21
CA GLU A 622 -8.51 -4.15 -37.43
C GLU A 622 -8.76 -2.72 -36.89
N GLY A 623 -7.70 -1.89 -36.92
CA GLY A 623 -7.75 -0.49 -36.49
C GLY A 623 -7.63 -0.26 -34.99
N VAL A 624 -7.39 -1.28 -34.16
CA VAL A 624 -7.23 -1.20 -32.71
C VAL A 624 -5.87 -1.76 -32.28
N TYR A 625 -5.35 -1.28 -31.16
CA TYR A 625 -4.17 -1.86 -30.52
C TYR A 625 -4.46 -3.24 -29.95
N THR A 626 -3.55 -4.18 -30.16
CA THR A 626 -3.58 -5.51 -29.53
C THR A 626 -2.88 -5.49 -28.16
N ALA A 627 -3.18 -6.47 -27.31
CA ALA A 627 -2.49 -6.60 -26.02
C ALA A 627 -1.00 -6.95 -26.23
N ILE A 628 -0.69 -7.88 -27.16
CA ILE A 628 0.66 -8.29 -27.55
C ILE A 628 0.80 -8.36 -29.09
N GLU A 629 2.05 -8.41 -29.60
CA GLU A 629 2.34 -8.52 -31.03
C GLU A 629 2.09 -9.91 -31.60
N THR A 630 2.21 -10.95 -30.80
CA THR A 630 2.13 -12.36 -31.25
C THR A 630 0.74 -12.96 -30.99
N PRO A 631 0.34 -14.04 -31.70
CA PRO A 631 -0.90 -14.73 -31.39
C PRO A 631 -0.93 -15.22 -29.90
N PRO A 632 -2.07 -15.08 -29.24
CA PRO A 632 -3.42 -14.78 -29.75
C PRO A 632 -3.77 -13.28 -29.85
N TYR A 633 -2.81 -12.37 -29.84
CA TYR A 633 -2.92 -10.91 -29.96
C TYR A 633 -3.69 -10.25 -28.82
N THR A 634 -5.00 -10.46 -28.72
CA THR A 634 -5.87 -9.96 -27.66
C THR A 634 -6.79 -11.05 -27.19
N ILE A 635 -6.83 -11.27 -25.87
CA ILE A 635 -7.77 -12.13 -25.18
C ILE A 635 -8.74 -11.19 -24.44
N PRO A 636 -10.06 -11.17 -24.73
CA PRO A 636 -10.98 -10.13 -24.23
C PRO A 636 -11.43 -10.38 -22.78
N ARG A 637 -10.52 -10.75 -21.90
CA ARG A 637 -10.75 -10.97 -20.46
C ARG A 637 -9.53 -10.56 -19.64
N ASP A 638 -9.64 -10.60 -18.31
CA ASP A 638 -8.60 -10.15 -17.41
C ASP A 638 -8.35 -8.63 -17.61
N HIS A 639 -7.17 -8.10 -17.41
CA HIS A 639 -6.88 -6.68 -17.57
C HIS A 639 -6.92 -6.23 -19.04
N PRO A 640 -7.70 -5.22 -19.42
CA PRO A 640 -7.62 -4.58 -20.74
C PRO A 640 -6.36 -3.71 -20.85
N SER A 641 -5.18 -4.32 -20.65
CA SER A 641 -3.92 -3.61 -20.39
C SER A 641 -3.48 -2.66 -21.49
N MET A 642 -3.90 -2.91 -22.76
CA MET A 642 -3.52 -2.03 -23.88
C MET A 642 -4.02 -0.59 -23.71
N VAL A 643 -5.15 -0.37 -22.99
CA VAL A 643 -5.66 0.99 -22.79
C VAL A 643 -4.84 1.75 -21.74
N ALA A 644 -4.13 1.06 -20.84
CA ALA A 644 -3.22 1.68 -19.88
C ALA A 644 -2.09 2.48 -20.55
N ALA A 645 -1.77 2.16 -21.80
CA ALA A 645 -0.74 2.86 -22.57
C ALA A 645 -1.03 4.36 -22.81
N LEU A 646 -2.28 4.79 -22.57
CA LEU A 646 -2.67 6.22 -22.59
C LEU A 646 -3.67 6.48 -21.44
N GLY A 647 -3.24 6.65 -20.26
CA GLY A 647 -4.10 6.90 -19.09
C GLY A 647 -3.24 6.74 -17.85
N PHE A 648 -2.90 5.52 -17.52
CA PHE A 648 -1.86 5.17 -16.57
C PHE A 648 -0.50 5.74 -17.02
N VAL A 649 -0.09 5.43 -18.27
CA VAL A 649 1.10 6.02 -18.88
C VAL A 649 0.75 7.40 -19.43
N PRO A 650 1.56 8.43 -19.15
CA PRO A 650 1.45 9.71 -19.84
C PRO A 650 1.64 9.57 -21.37
N PRO A 651 1.15 10.52 -22.19
CA PRO A 651 1.26 10.45 -23.64
C PRO A 651 2.70 10.21 -24.11
N THR A 652 2.88 9.27 -25.05
CA THR A 652 4.16 8.96 -25.68
C THR A 652 4.01 8.99 -27.22
N PRO A 653 5.10 9.17 -27.97
CA PRO A 653 5.06 9.11 -29.44
C PRO A 653 4.69 7.73 -30.00
N LEU A 654 4.62 6.71 -29.17
CA LEU A 654 4.26 5.35 -29.59
C LEU A 654 2.75 5.15 -29.74
N ILE A 655 1.94 5.98 -29.07
CA ILE A 655 0.49 5.81 -28.98
C ILE A 655 -0.21 6.93 -29.74
N ASP A 656 -0.96 6.55 -30.77
CA ASP A 656 -1.89 7.44 -31.48
C ASP A 656 -3.21 7.53 -30.74
N PRO A 657 -3.64 8.73 -30.32
CA PRO A 657 -4.89 8.90 -29.57
C PRO A 657 -6.15 8.42 -30.31
N GLN A 658 -6.21 8.56 -31.62
CA GLN A 658 -7.37 8.10 -32.40
C GLN A 658 -7.47 6.57 -32.43
N THR A 659 -6.34 5.90 -32.59
CA THR A 659 -6.28 4.44 -32.51
C THR A 659 -6.60 3.97 -31.09
N MET A 660 -6.14 4.70 -30.08
CA MET A 660 -6.48 4.39 -28.67
C MET A 660 -7.98 4.59 -28.39
N LYS A 661 -8.62 5.62 -28.97
CA LYS A 661 -10.09 5.79 -28.85
C LYS A 661 -10.84 4.59 -29.43
N ARG A 662 -10.46 4.14 -30.64
CA ARG A 662 -11.06 2.92 -31.22
C ARG A 662 -10.81 1.69 -30.37
N THR A 663 -9.62 1.57 -29.77
CA THR A 663 -9.24 0.48 -28.87
C THR A 663 -10.09 0.50 -27.60
N PHE A 664 -10.26 1.68 -27.00
CA PHE A 664 -11.11 1.89 -25.82
C PHE A 664 -12.56 1.50 -26.13
N ASP A 665 -13.14 1.99 -27.23
CA ASP A 665 -14.49 1.65 -27.64
C ASP A 665 -14.69 0.17 -27.92
N HIS A 666 -13.64 -0.48 -28.47
CA HIS A 666 -13.65 -1.91 -28.69
C HIS A 666 -13.66 -2.68 -27.34
N VAL A 667 -12.80 -2.30 -26.41
CA VAL A 667 -12.77 -2.87 -25.06
C VAL A 667 -14.11 -2.71 -24.35
N MET A 668 -14.69 -1.51 -24.35
CA MET A 668 -15.98 -1.25 -23.70
C MET A 668 -17.12 -2.11 -24.23
N ARG A 669 -17.06 -2.54 -25.49
CA ARG A 669 -18.09 -3.39 -26.13
C ARG A 669 -17.86 -4.89 -25.99
N THR A 670 -16.61 -5.35 -25.84
CA THR A 670 -16.26 -6.76 -26.03
C THR A 670 -15.65 -7.44 -24.82
N TRP A 671 -15.30 -6.66 -23.77
CA TRP A 671 -14.57 -7.20 -22.63
C TRP A 671 -15.45 -8.01 -21.67
N GLU A 672 -14.91 -9.10 -21.13
CA GLU A 672 -15.55 -9.96 -20.15
C GLU A 672 -15.38 -9.40 -18.72
N TRP A 673 -16.24 -8.45 -18.33
CA TRP A 673 -16.16 -7.72 -17.06
C TRP A 673 -16.11 -8.58 -15.79
N PRO A 674 -16.73 -9.77 -15.69
CA PRO A 674 -16.59 -10.65 -14.53
C PRO A 674 -15.15 -11.13 -14.27
N ASP A 675 -14.31 -11.16 -15.29
CA ASP A 675 -12.91 -11.61 -15.20
C ASP A 675 -11.90 -10.47 -14.97
N THR A 676 -12.38 -9.23 -14.78
CA THR A 676 -11.55 -8.04 -14.55
C THR A 676 -11.13 -7.90 -13.08
N TRP A 677 -10.37 -6.85 -12.79
CA TRP A 677 -9.87 -6.54 -11.46
C TRP A 677 -10.25 -5.12 -11.02
N GLY A 678 -10.27 -4.85 -9.72
CA GLY A 678 -10.73 -3.58 -9.17
C GLY A 678 -10.00 -2.34 -9.68
N TRP A 679 -8.74 -2.45 -10.12
CA TRP A 679 -7.99 -1.33 -10.67
C TRP A 679 -8.23 -1.08 -12.17
N ASP A 680 -8.90 -1.97 -12.88
CA ASP A 680 -9.20 -1.78 -14.31
C ASP A 680 -10.16 -0.61 -14.55
N TYR A 681 -11.14 -0.43 -13.67
CA TYR A 681 -12.14 0.64 -13.79
C TYR A 681 -11.54 2.04 -13.66
N PRO A 682 -10.71 2.36 -12.65
CA PRO A 682 -10.01 3.64 -12.64
C PRO A 682 -8.98 3.77 -13.77
N MET A 683 -8.36 2.70 -14.25
CA MET A 683 -7.51 2.72 -15.43
C MET A 683 -8.29 3.16 -16.68
N LEU A 684 -9.46 2.58 -16.92
CA LEU A 684 -10.36 2.97 -17.99
C LEU A 684 -10.80 4.43 -17.87
N ALA A 685 -11.15 4.87 -16.66
CA ALA A 685 -11.53 6.26 -16.42
C ALA A 685 -10.40 7.26 -16.75
N MET A 686 -9.16 6.94 -16.40
CA MET A 686 -8.00 7.78 -16.75
C MET A 686 -7.76 7.81 -18.27
N THR A 687 -7.95 6.68 -18.96
CA THR A 687 -7.82 6.61 -20.42
C THR A 687 -8.91 7.44 -21.10
N ALA A 688 -10.17 7.28 -20.72
CA ALA A 688 -11.29 8.05 -21.23
C ALA A 688 -11.07 9.55 -21.01
N ALA A 689 -10.63 9.96 -19.82
CA ALA A 689 -10.35 11.37 -19.50
C ALA A 689 -9.27 11.95 -20.44
N ARG A 690 -8.15 11.23 -20.70
CA ARG A 690 -7.11 11.68 -21.63
C ARG A 690 -7.58 11.72 -23.10
N LEU A 691 -8.54 10.89 -23.46
CA LEU A 691 -9.18 10.91 -24.79
C LEU A 691 -10.20 12.04 -24.96
N GLY A 692 -10.53 12.75 -23.86
CA GLY A 692 -11.56 13.80 -23.85
C GLY A 692 -12.99 13.28 -23.66
N GLU A 693 -13.15 11.99 -23.36
CA GLU A 693 -14.43 11.28 -23.18
C GLU A 693 -14.83 11.30 -21.69
N ALA A 694 -15.21 12.48 -21.22
CA ALA A 694 -15.46 12.69 -19.80
C ALA A 694 -16.69 11.94 -19.25
N GLU A 695 -17.73 11.70 -20.09
CA GLU A 695 -18.89 10.88 -19.71
C GLU A 695 -18.43 9.42 -19.49
N GLU A 696 -17.71 8.85 -20.47
CA GLU A 696 -17.17 7.51 -20.36
C GLU A 696 -16.16 7.36 -19.20
N ALA A 697 -15.45 8.45 -18.82
CA ALA A 697 -14.57 8.43 -17.67
C ALA A 697 -15.35 8.23 -16.36
N VAL A 698 -16.50 8.88 -16.20
CA VAL A 698 -17.39 8.65 -15.06
C VAL A 698 -18.05 7.29 -15.16
N ASP A 699 -18.55 6.91 -16.34
CA ASP A 699 -19.22 5.62 -16.56
C ASP A 699 -18.30 4.45 -16.22
N ALA A 700 -17.01 4.53 -16.57
CA ALA A 700 -16.00 3.51 -16.22
C ALA A 700 -15.90 3.28 -14.72
N LEU A 701 -15.99 4.33 -13.89
CA LEU A 701 -15.95 4.20 -12.42
C LEU A 701 -17.21 3.51 -11.85
N PHE A 702 -18.27 3.39 -12.66
CA PHE A 702 -19.55 2.81 -12.25
C PHE A 702 -19.98 1.60 -13.08
N ILE A 703 -19.09 1.01 -13.90
CA ILE A 703 -19.39 -0.25 -14.58
C ILE A 703 -19.89 -1.27 -13.54
N GLU A 704 -21.04 -1.86 -13.80
CA GLU A 704 -21.65 -2.88 -12.94
C GLU A 704 -20.86 -4.18 -13.03
N SER A 705 -20.06 -4.45 -12.01
CA SER A 705 -19.30 -5.68 -11.85
C SER A 705 -19.05 -5.93 -10.37
N GLU A 706 -18.96 -7.21 -9.98
CA GLU A 706 -18.57 -7.59 -8.62
C GLU A 706 -17.20 -6.99 -8.24
N LYS A 707 -16.27 -6.90 -9.21
CA LYS A 707 -14.91 -6.36 -9.06
C LYS A 707 -14.86 -4.85 -8.81
N ASN A 708 -15.93 -4.14 -9.18
CA ASN A 708 -16.08 -2.68 -8.98
C ASN A 708 -16.98 -2.34 -7.77
N ARG A 709 -17.29 -3.33 -6.95
CA ARG A 709 -18.11 -3.13 -5.75
C ARG A 709 -17.27 -2.55 -4.61
N PHE A 710 -17.78 -1.52 -3.95
CA PHE A 710 -17.22 -0.94 -2.72
C PHE A 710 -18.14 -1.29 -1.54
N LEU A 711 -17.60 -2.00 -0.57
CA LEU A 711 -18.32 -2.48 0.61
C LEU A 711 -18.72 -1.32 1.53
N ALA A 712 -19.55 -1.59 2.54
CA ALA A 712 -19.99 -0.57 3.49
C ALA A 712 -18.82 0.02 4.29
N ASN A 713 -17.79 -0.78 4.61
CA ASN A 713 -16.54 -0.31 5.22
C ASN A 713 -15.59 0.42 4.26
N GLY A 714 -15.95 0.55 2.98
CA GLY A 714 -15.20 1.30 1.96
C GLY A 714 -14.19 0.48 1.16
N HIS A 715 -13.89 -0.77 1.49
CA HIS A 715 -12.98 -1.58 0.69
C HIS A 715 -13.57 -1.92 -0.68
N ASN A 716 -12.76 -1.82 -1.72
CA ASN A 716 -13.05 -2.45 -2.99
C ASN A 716 -13.01 -3.97 -2.81
N TYR A 717 -13.98 -4.68 -3.39
CA TYR A 717 -14.13 -6.13 -3.30
C TYR A 717 -13.71 -6.79 -4.61
N GLN A 718 -12.76 -7.72 -4.57
CA GLN A 718 -12.31 -8.45 -5.75
C GLN A 718 -12.98 -9.83 -5.90
N SER A 719 -13.02 -10.59 -4.80
CA SER A 719 -13.60 -11.94 -4.77
C SER A 719 -13.72 -12.43 -3.33
N SER A 720 -14.37 -13.58 -3.11
CA SER A 720 -14.39 -14.22 -1.79
C SER A 720 -12.99 -14.56 -1.25
N ARG A 721 -12.02 -14.76 -2.14
CA ARG A 721 -10.61 -14.98 -1.77
C ARG A 721 -9.86 -13.70 -1.48
N LEU A 722 -10.29 -12.58 -2.05
CA LEU A 722 -9.72 -11.24 -1.91
C LEU A 722 -10.85 -10.26 -1.56
N PRO A 723 -11.42 -10.34 -0.33
CA PRO A 723 -12.58 -9.53 0.04
C PRO A 723 -12.25 -8.05 0.26
N LEU A 724 -10.96 -7.71 0.27
CA LEU A 724 -10.44 -6.34 0.30
C LEU A 724 -9.33 -6.22 -0.75
N TYR A 725 -9.40 -5.14 -1.55
CA TYR A 725 -8.52 -4.98 -2.70
C TYR A 725 -8.08 -3.53 -2.87
N LEU A 726 -7.04 -3.15 -2.15
CA LEU A 726 -6.58 -1.75 -2.03
C LEU A 726 -6.10 -1.13 -3.36
N PRO A 727 -5.62 -1.90 -4.38
CA PRO A 727 -5.35 -1.34 -5.70
C PRO A 727 -6.57 -0.66 -6.33
N GLY A 728 -7.79 -1.17 -6.11
CA GLY A 728 -9.03 -0.53 -6.54
C GLY A 728 -9.31 0.78 -5.81
N ASN A 729 -9.07 0.82 -4.48
CA ASN A 729 -9.22 2.03 -3.68
C ASN A 729 -8.23 3.13 -4.09
N GLY A 730 -6.95 2.82 -4.20
CA GLY A 730 -5.93 3.80 -4.56
C GLY A 730 -6.02 4.21 -6.04
N GLY A 731 -6.40 3.27 -6.92
CA GLY A 731 -6.71 3.56 -8.32
C GLY A 731 -7.84 4.56 -8.48
N LEU A 732 -8.94 4.38 -7.73
CA LEU A 732 -10.05 5.33 -7.69
C LEU A 732 -9.58 6.74 -7.30
N LEU A 733 -8.77 6.85 -6.23
CA LEU A 733 -8.22 8.13 -5.79
C LEU A 733 -7.33 8.77 -6.85
N THR A 734 -6.53 7.97 -7.57
CA THR A 734 -5.68 8.44 -8.67
C THR A 734 -6.51 8.98 -9.82
N ALA A 735 -7.52 8.22 -10.28
CA ALA A 735 -8.39 8.62 -11.39
C ALA A 735 -9.18 9.89 -11.05
N VAL A 736 -9.79 9.95 -9.87
CA VAL A 736 -10.61 11.11 -9.47
C VAL A 736 -9.75 12.37 -9.29
N ALA A 737 -8.53 12.26 -8.73
CA ALA A 737 -7.62 13.40 -8.65
C ALA A 737 -7.20 13.89 -10.03
N MET A 738 -6.88 12.98 -10.96
CA MET A 738 -6.56 13.29 -12.35
C MET A 738 -7.75 13.95 -13.06
N MET A 739 -8.95 13.41 -12.93
CA MET A 739 -10.16 13.96 -13.55
C MET A 739 -10.49 15.37 -13.04
N ALA A 740 -10.20 15.66 -11.76
CA ALA A 740 -10.47 16.95 -11.14
C ALA A 740 -9.37 17.98 -11.41
N ALA A 741 -8.12 17.67 -11.13
CA ALA A 741 -6.99 18.61 -11.21
C ALA A 741 -6.28 18.60 -12.58
N GLY A 742 -6.53 17.56 -13.40
CA GLY A 742 -5.94 17.40 -14.71
C GLY A 742 -4.58 16.69 -14.71
N TRP A 743 -3.94 16.71 -15.85
CA TRP A 743 -2.65 16.12 -16.15
C TRP A 743 -1.79 17.05 -17.03
N ASP A 744 -0.55 16.73 -17.24
CA ASP A 744 0.31 17.52 -18.13
C ASP A 744 -0.25 17.48 -19.57
N GLY A 745 -0.50 18.68 -20.13
CA GLY A 745 -1.09 18.84 -21.47
C GLY A 745 -2.60 18.65 -21.55
N CYS A 746 -3.31 18.53 -20.42
CA CYS A 746 -4.78 18.51 -20.45
C CYS A 746 -5.37 19.83 -20.97
N PRO A 747 -6.62 19.82 -21.48
CA PRO A 747 -7.33 21.05 -21.87
C PRO A 747 -7.35 22.07 -20.73
N ASP A 748 -7.19 23.36 -21.06
CA ASP A 748 -7.28 24.46 -20.09
C ASP A 748 -8.73 24.74 -19.73
N ARG A 749 -9.31 23.82 -18.97
CA ARG A 749 -10.65 23.98 -18.37
C ARG A 749 -10.66 23.48 -16.95
N ARG A 750 -11.59 23.99 -16.17
CA ARG A 750 -11.87 23.45 -14.84
C ARG A 750 -12.42 22.03 -15.01
N LEU A 751 -11.95 21.06 -14.19
CA LEU A 751 -12.42 19.67 -14.18
C LEU A 751 -12.24 18.97 -15.54
N PRO A 752 -11.00 18.84 -16.08
CA PRO A 752 -10.79 18.38 -17.45
C PRO A 752 -11.26 16.94 -17.71
N GLY A 753 -11.41 16.11 -16.67
CA GLY A 753 -11.89 14.74 -16.79
C GLY A 753 -13.34 14.51 -16.34
N PHE A 754 -14.07 15.56 -15.88
CA PHE A 754 -15.48 15.44 -15.56
C PHE A 754 -16.37 16.03 -16.66
N PRO A 755 -17.60 15.51 -16.86
CA PRO A 755 -18.54 16.03 -17.86
C PRO A 755 -18.92 17.50 -17.62
N ASP A 756 -18.99 18.30 -18.70
CA ASP A 756 -19.46 19.67 -18.67
C ASP A 756 -20.95 19.74 -19.07
N ASN A 757 -21.79 19.00 -18.37
CA ASN A 757 -23.22 18.85 -18.62
C ASN A 757 -24.11 19.51 -17.55
N GLY A 758 -23.49 20.31 -16.65
CA GLY A 758 -24.18 20.99 -15.55
C GLY A 758 -24.56 20.09 -14.38
N LYS A 759 -24.30 18.76 -14.44
CA LYS A 759 -24.59 17.83 -13.35
C LYS A 759 -23.41 17.63 -12.40
N TRP A 760 -22.17 17.88 -12.87
CA TRP A 760 -20.92 17.67 -12.14
C TRP A 760 -20.33 19.00 -11.68
N ASN A 761 -20.95 19.62 -10.67
CA ASN A 761 -20.40 20.82 -10.03
C ASN A 761 -19.44 20.44 -8.91
N VAL A 762 -18.29 19.85 -9.30
CA VAL A 762 -17.27 19.34 -8.37
C VAL A 762 -16.42 20.49 -7.84
N ARG A 763 -16.25 20.56 -6.53
CA ARG A 763 -15.28 21.44 -5.86
C ARG A 763 -14.10 20.64 -5.38
N TRP A 764 -12.88 21.18 -5.51
CA TRP A 764 -11.68 20.56 -4.98
C TRP A 764 -10.66 21.58 -4.52
N GLU A 765 -9.80 21.16 -3.59
CA GLU A 765 -8.70 21.93 -3.02
C GLU A 765 -7.47 21.04 -2.89
N GLY A 766 -6.27 21.63 -3.07
CA GLY A 766 -4.99 20.95 -2.75
C GLY A 766 -4.63 19.75 -3.63
N LEU A 767 -5.39 19.44 -4.68
CA LEU A 767 -4.99 18.38 -5.60
C LEU A 767 -3.84 18.81 -6.51
N ARG A 768 -3.02 17.84 -6.95
CA ARG A 768 -1.89 18.03 -7.86
C ARG A 768 -2.17 17.40 -9.21
N ARG A 769 -1.64 18.01 -10.28
CA ARG A 769 -1.73 17.45 -11.63
C ARG A 769 -0.91 16.18 -11.77
N MET A 770 -1.47 15.20 -12.47
CA MET A 770 -0.77 13.98 -12.85
C MET A 770 0.26 14.28 -13.96
N PRO A 771 1.37 13.53 -14.06
CA PRO A 771 2.27 13.58 -15.21
C PRO A 771 1.59 13.37 -16.55
#